data_56660eb31447edd4913ef258269ed0f2
#
_entry.id   56660eb31447edd4913ef258269ed0f2
#
_cell.length_a   1.000
_cell.length_b   1.000
_cell.length_c   1.000
_cell.angle_alpha   90.00
_cell.angle_beta   90.00
_cell.angle_gamma   90.00
#
_symmetry.space_group_name_H-M   'P 1'
#
loop_
_entity.id
_entity.type
_entity.pdbx_description
1 polymer ?
#
loop_
_entity_poly.entity_id
_entity_poly.type
_entity_poly.pdbx_seq_one_letter_code
_entity_poly.pdbx_strand_id
1 'polypeptide(L)'
;MKVSLNWIKDYVKLPEDMDLTRLAYDLTMSTVEVEGAEDLAKRFEHMLVGVVTEVCPHPNADKLRICKTDIGGGDIREIVCGGTNLAAGMRVAVACPGALCRWHGEGEPVEIKESKLRGVKSYGMICAASEIGLGDLFPTDEEAHILDLSAFDVPAGTSIADALDLHDIILEIDNKSMTNRPDLWGHYGLAREIAALYGLPLSRFRPFPRDLPAGDLTVTVEDPERCPRYIGAELTGVCVKSSPFWMQSRLWRAGMRPINALVDITNYVMLATGQPTHAFDSDNIQGHIIVRRAKEGEKLLLLNGKDLSLSADDLVIADDAGVVALAGVMGGAKDSILPTTHKVILEVANFNAAGVRRTALRYDNRTEASSRYEKAIDPQRCDQALELAAELFRQLYPEVQFTGLVDHYPAPMACKELDVALSWLERRLGKPLTQEDVSHKLGLLGFTTSFIGDTMHVTVPSWRSTGDVSIQADIMEEVARMYGYENFEAAPITTSFDGAINQLDKDLERRIKEYLAIRCGLQEIFTYPWMDEQYVNAILQDTTGILSLSTPPSPTEKMIRSSLLPNLCKAVVKNERYFTDFSLFETAQVFRDENYTAPYDEREKLPSQRKHLGAAFVGSDKDITTLFRRAKGVVEAMPRYTHMEAYTLRQVEKPVWADTVVWLNLYLGEERIGDLALLSKKVSMECGIKNLAVMLLELDMDALIPFRSRTNTFTHLPEYPMTDYDVSVLVDGETRWDAMRDAILEKRHELLHGVSFVDEYRGKQVPEGKKSVTLRLTIGSAEKTLTSQEIEACAASAVKRLAKHVGAELRGK
;
A
#
# COMPACT_ATOMS: atom_id res chain seq x y z
N MET A 1 3.08 -10.66 12.34
CA MET A 1 2.66 -11.83 13.21
C MET A 1 3.74 -12.07 14.24
N LYS A 2 3.33 -12.26 15.53
CA LYS A 2 4.28 -12.60 16.61
C LYS A 2 4.45 -14.09 16.72
N VAL A 3 5.69 -14.57 16.81
CA VAL A 3 6.06 -15.98 16.81
C VAL A 3 7.03 -16.27 17.95
N SER A 4 6.64 -17.18 18.83
CA SER A 4 7.46 -17.64 19.94
C SER A 4 8.47 -18.69 19.48
N LEU A 5 9.75 -18.46 19.74
CA LEU A 5 10.80 -19.42 19.41
C LEU A 5 10.70 -20.69 20.27
N ASN A 6 10.29 -20.56 21.53
CA ASN A 6 10.04 -21.73 22.40
C ASN A 6 8.87 -22.58 21.88
N TRP A 7 7.87 -21.97 21.26
CA TRP A 7 6.78 -22.74 20.62
C TRP A 7 7.28 -23.46 19.35
N ILE A 8 8.15 -22.81 18.56
CA ILE A 8 8.81 -23.48 17.42
C ILE A 8 9.63 -24.67 17.85
N LYS A 9 10.33 -24.61 18.99
CA LYS A 9 11.14 -25.71 19.54
C LYS A 9 10.32 -26.97 19.90
N ASP A 10 9.02 -26.89 20.05
CA ASP A 10 8.16 -28.07 20.20
C ASP A 10 8.14 -28.93 18.92
N TYR A 11 8.37 -28.30 17.76
CA TYR A 11 8.29 -28.97 16.45
C TYR A 11 9.65 -29.24 15.82
N VAL A 12 10.66 -28.41 16.10
CA VAL A 12 12.03 -28.59 15.60
C VAL A 12 13.06 -28.37 16.69
N LYS A 13 13.98 -29.32 16.86
CA LYS A 13 15.05 -29.21 17.86
C LYS A 13 16.15 -28.27 17.35
N LEU A 14 16.08 -27.02 17.75
CA LEU A 14 17.13 -26.04 17.45
C LEU A 14 18.37 -26.30 18.30
N PRO A 15 19.61 -26.08 17.78
CA PRO A 15 20.82 -26.07 18.58
C PRO A 15 20.74 -25.08 19.74
N GLU A 16 21.33 -25.41 20.89
CA GLU A 16 21.32 -24.54 22.08
C GLU A 16 22.10 -23.23 21.84
N ASP A 17 23.13 -23.29 20.99
CA ASP A 17 23.99 -22.18 20.61
C ASP A 17 23.52 -21.46 19.34
N MET A 18 22.25 -21.63 18.92
CA MET A 18 21.70 -20.96 17.76
C MET A 18 21.85 -19.45 17.85
N ASP A 19 22.55 -18.87 16.89
CA ASP A 19 22.64 -17.43 16.72
C ASP A 19 21.29 -16.87 16.22
N LEU A 20 20.60 -16.14 17.09
CA LEU A 20 19.28 -15.58 16.80
C LEU A 20 19.33 -14.51 15.71
N THR A 21 20.42 -13.74 15.63
CA THR A 21 20.63 -12.74 14.58
C THR A 21 20.79 -13.43 13.24
N ARG A 22 21.51 -14.54 13.23
CA ARG A 22 21.68 -15.38 12.03
C ARG A 22 20.38 -16.05 11.64
N LEU A 23 19.59 -16.57 12.56
CA LEU A 23 18.29 -17.17 12.28
C LEU A 23 17.32 -16.15 11.65
N ALA A 24 17.23 -14.96 12.23
CA ALA A 24 16.39 -13.87 11.69
C ALA A 24 16.84 -13.44 10.29
N TYR A 25 18.16 -13.34 10.08
CA TYR A 25 18.73 -13.08 8.76
C TYR A 25 18.42 -14.17 7.74
N ASP A 26 18.63 -15.42 8.08
CA ASP A 26 18.40 -16.56 7.17
C ASP A 26 16.91 -16.69 6.80
N LEU A 27 15.99 -16.45 7.75
CA LEU A 27 14.56 -16.39 7.46
C LEU A 27 14.22 -15.25 6.52
N THR A 28 14.78 -14.05 6.76
CA THR A 28 14.54 -12.86 5.91
C THR A 28 15.06 -13.09 4.50
N MET A 29 16.22 -13.67 4.36
CA MET A 29 16.85 -13.90 3.05
C MET A 29 16.25 -15.06 2.25
N SER A 30 15.52 -15.97 2.91
CA SER A 30 15.05 -17.20 2.25
C SER A 30 13.53 -17.39 2.25
N THR A 31 12.80 -16.81 3.21
CA THR A 31 11.41 -17.22 3.45
C THR A 31 10.47 -16.06 3.74
N VAL A 32 10.69 -15.32 4.84
CA VAL A 32 9.82 -14.25 5.33
C VAL A 32 10.64 -13.16 6.01
N GLU A 33 10.21 -11.91 5.87
CA GLU A 33 10.87 -10.79 6.52
C GLU A 33 10.65 -10.82 8.04
N VAL A 34 11.75 -10.83 8.79
CA VAL A 34 11.75 -10.68 10.25
C VAL A 34 12.05 -9.22 10.58
N GLU A 35 11.01 -8.47 10.96
CA GLU A 35 11.11 -7.04 11.31
C GLU A 35 11.79 -6.80 12.67
N GLY A 36 11.70 -7.78 13.57
CA GLY A 36 12.27 -7.68 14.91
C GLY A 36 12.37 -9.03 15.62
N ALA A 37 13.26 -9.06 16.61
CA ALA A 37 13.41 -10.18 17.54
C ALA A 37 13.54 -9.63 18.96
N GLU A 38 12.52 -9.85 19.78
CA GLU A 38 12.47 -9.38 21.17
C GLU A 38 12.85 -10.52 22.13
N ASP A 39 13.85 -10.29 22.97
CA ASP A 39 14.09 -11.11 24.17
C ASP A 39 13.07 -10.70 25.25
N LEU A 40 12.04 -11.52 25.42
CA LEU A 40 10.92 -11.20 26.29
C LEU A 40 11.34 -11.03 27.75
N ALA A 41 12.33 -11.76 28.23
CA ALA A 41 12.83 -11.67 29.60
C ALA A 41 13.41 -10.27 29.93
N LYS A 42 13.98 -9.59 28.93
CA LYS A 42 14.54 -8.23 29.12
C LYS A 42 13.47 -7.19 29.45
N ARG A 43 12.23 -7.41 29.04
CA ARG A 43 11.12 -6.51 29.40
C ARG A 43 10.92 -6.44 30.91
N PHE A 44 11.29 -7.52 31.63
CA PHE A 44 11.10 -7.67 33.07
C PHE A 44 12.42 -7.52 33.86
N GLU A 45 13.45 -6.92 33.27
CA GLU A 45 14.69 -6.62 34.00
C GLU A 45 14.40 -5.73 35.22
N HIS A 46 15.06 -6.04 36.36
CA HIS A 46 14.85 -5.38 37.64
C HIS A 46 13.43 -5.53 38.23
N MET A 47 12.65 -6.52 37.77
CA MET A 47 11.35 -6.87 38.35
C MET A 47 11.42 -8.21 39.06
N LEU A 48 11.01 -8.22 40.32
CA LEU A 48 11.10 -9.40 41.21
C LEU A 48 9.75 -9.74 41.81
N VAL A 49 9.58 -10.99 42.23
CA VAL A 49 8.48 -11.40 43.09
C VAL A 49 8.82 -10.94 44.50
N GLY A 50 7.99 -10.09 45.08
CA GLY A 50 8.09 -9.68 46.47
C GLY A 50 6.99 -10.36 47.33
N VAL A 51 7.26 -10.61 48.61
CA VAL A 51 6.27 -11.06 49.56
C VAL A 51 5.94 -9.93 50.53
N VAL A 52 4.70 -9.49 50.55
CA VAL A 52 4.26 -8.42 51.43
C VAL A 52 4.17 -8.98 52.84
N THR A 53 5.03 -8.50 53.77
CA THR A 53 5.05 -8.97 55.17
C THR A 53 4.14 -8.16 56.06
N GLU A 54 3.97 -6.86 55.80
CA GLU A 54 3.13 -5.97 56.57
C GLU A 54 2.54 -4.84 55.69
N VAL A 55 1.30 -4.46 55.92
CA VAL A 55 0.61 -3.35 55.26
C VAL A 55 0.13 -2.34 56.30
N CYS A 56 0.65 -1.12 56.25
CA CYS A 56 0.31 -0.02 57.14
C CYS A 56 -0.37 1.13 56.40
N PRO A 57 -1.28 1.87 57.04
CA PRO A 57 -1.82 3.12 56.49
C PRO A 57 -0.71 4.17 56.26
N HIS A 58 -0.82 4.95 55.19
CA HIS A 58 0.11 6.05 54.98
C HIS A 58 -0.23 7.26 55.84
N PRO A 59 0.78 7.88 56.56
CA PRO A 59 0.47 8.94 57.53
C PRO A 59 -0.11 10.22 56.92
N ASN A 60 0.15 10.49 55.62
CA ASN A 60 -0.24 11.72 54.94
C ASN A 60 -1.07 11.51 53.68
N ALA A 61 -1.71 10.33 53.51
CA ALA A 61 -2.53 10.02 52.34
C ALA A 61 -3.50 8.86 52.56
N ASP A 62 -4.81 9.11 52.44
CA ASP A 62 -5.87 8.13 52.75
C ASP A 62 -5.91 6.92 51.81
N LYS A 63 -5.53 7.13 50.55
CA LYS A 63 -5.56 6.08 49.50
C LYS A 63 -4.25 5.31 49.39
N LEU A 64 -3.17 5.70 50.08
CA LEU A 64 -1.89 5.03 50.01
C LEU A 64 -1.65 4.12 51.21
N ARG A 65 -0.86 3.08 51.02
CA ARG A 65 -0.39 2.12 52.02
C ARG A 65 1.14 2.07 52.00
N ILE A 66 1.75 1.82 53.12
CA ILE A 66 3.18 1.47 53.22
C ILE A 66 3.25 -0.03 53.35
N CYS A 67 3.86 -0.69 52.36
CA CYS A 67 4.04 -2.13 52.33
C CYS A 67 5.48 -2.46 52.67
N LYS A 68 5.70 -3.22 53.75
CA LYS A 68 6.98 -3.87 53.99
C LYS A 68 7.00 -5.15 53.15
N THR A 69 7.91 -5.21 52.21
CA THR A 69 7.95 -6.27 51.20
C THR A 69 9.33 -6.92 51.24
N ASP A 70 9.38 -8.20 51.46
CA ASP A 70 10.58 -9.02 51.29
C ASP A 70 10.82 -9.23 49.79
N ILE A 71 11.95 -8.71 49.28
CA ILE A 71 12.36 -8.82 47.89
C ILE A 71 13.41 -9.91 47.64
N GLY A 72 13.61 -10.79 48.62
CA GLY A 72 14.50 -11.93 48.56
C GLY A 72 15.63 -11.89 49.59
N GLY A 73 15.97 -13.07 50.11
CA GLY A 73 17.04 -13.21 51.10
C GLY A 73 16.77 -12.52 52.46
N GLY A 74 15.52 -12.13 52.77
CA GLY A 74 15.13 -11.40 53.99
C GLY A 74 15.40 -9.88 53.85
N ASP A 75 15.66 -9.36 52.65
CA ASP A 75 15.77 -7.92 52.38
C ASP A 75 14.36 -7.28 52.33
N ILE A 76 13.94 -6.73 53.45
CA ILE A 76 12.61 -6.09 53.57
C ILE A 76 12.73 -4.62 53.19
N ARG A 77 11.97 -4.23 52.17
CA ARG A 77 11.93 -2.83 51.67
C ARG A 77 10.56 -2.20 51.96
N GLU A 78 10.56 -0.91 52.24
CA GLU A 78 9.33 -0.13 52.33
C GLU A 78 8.96 0.39 50.95
N ILE A 79 7.77 0.08 50.49
CA ILE A 79 7.21 0.49 49.22
C ILE A 79 5.84 1.14 49.46
N VAL A 80 5.64 2.35 48.97
CA VAL A 80 4.37 3.05 49.03
C VAL A 80 3.53 2.64 47.83
N CYS A 81 2.35 2.12 48.07
CA CYS A 81 1.46 1.61 47.03
C CYS A 81 0.02 2.10 47.23
N GLY A 82 -0.67 2.35 46.10
CA GLY A 82 -2.09 2.70 46.08
C GLY A 82 -3.04 1.52 45.80
N GLY A 83 -2.50 0.31 45.79
CA GLY A 83 -3.30 -0.89 45.47
C GLY A 83 -4.43 -1.16 46.48
N THR A 84 -5.57 -1.61 45.95
CA THR A 84 -6.80 -1.86 46.75
C THR A 84 -6.84 -3.25 47.36
N ASN A 85 -6.16 -4.24 46.76
CA ASN A 85 -6.16 -5.65 47.13
C ASN A 85 -4.96 -6.10 47.99
N LEU A 86 -4.16 -5.16 48.52
CA LEU A 86 -2.94 -5.47 49.26
C LEU A 86 -3.22 -6.16 50.59
N ALA A 87 -2.56 -7.29 50.83
CA ALA A 87 -2.65 -8.06 52.08
C ALA A 87 -1.26 -8.61 52.48
N ALA A 88 -1.07 -8.79 53.80
CA ALA A 88 0.12 -9.49 54.31
C ALA A 88 0.09 -10.96 53.86
N GLY A 89 1.25 -11.45 53.39
CA GLY A 89 1.43 -12.78 52.81
C GLY A 89 1.26 -12.85 51.29
N MET A 90 0.76 -11.78 50.69
CA MET A 90 0.58 -11.70 49.20
C MET A 90 1.92 -11.66 48.46
N ARG A 91 2.01 -12.46 47.40
CA ARG A 91 3.12 -12.35 46.44
C ARG A 91 2.76 -11.34 45.38
N VAL A 92 3.64 -10.39 45.12
CA VAL A 92 3.41 -9.24 44.22
C VAL A 92 4.56 -9.04 43.27
N ALA A 93 4.30 -8.43 42.13
CA ALA A 93 5.36 -7.97 41.23
C ALA A 93 5.94 -6.65 41.78
N VAL A 94 7.25 -6.65 42.04
CA VAL A 94 7.98 -5.47 42.52
C VAL A 94 8.92 -4.99 41.41
N ALA A 95 8.69 -3.79 40.90
CA ALA A 95 9.62 -3.06 40.07
C ALA A 95 10.65 -2.35 40.97
N CYS A 96 11.88 -2.86 40.95
CA CYS A 96 13.00 -2.27 41.64
C CYS A 96 13.55 -1.03 40.88
N PRO A 97 14.43 -0.20 41.50
CA PRO A 97 15.08 0.88 40.79
C PRO A 97 15.84 0.37 39.55
N GLY A 98 15.60 1.02 38.39
CA GLY A 98 16.09 0.61 37.08
C GLY A 98 15.05 -0.13 36.23
N ALA A 99 13.96 -0.66 36.80
CA ALA A 99 12.87 -1.28 36.04
C ALA A 99 12.11 -0.26 35.19
N LEU A 100 11.59 -0.69 34.04
CA LEU A 100 10.78 0.13 33.14
C LEU A 100 9.29 -0.24 33.29
N CYS A 101 8.46 0.71 33.74
CA CYS A 101 7.01 0.52 33.88
C CYS A 101 6.23 1.57 33.08
N ARG A 102 5.03 1.23 32.66
CA ARG A 102 4.09 2.18 32.03
C ARG A 102 3.06 2.62 33.06
N TRP A 103 2.93 3.92 33.23
CA TRP A 103 1.98 4.48 34.19
C TRP A 103 0.53 4.12 33.79
N HIS A 104 -0.19 3.45 34.66
CA HIS A 104 -1.52 2.87 34.35
C HIS A 104 -1.59 1.97 33.09
N GLY A 105 -0.44 1.46 32.66
CA GLY A 105 -0.35 0.61 31.44
C GLY A 105 -0.31 1.39 30.12
N GLU A 106 -0.28 2.71 30.14
CA GLU A 106 -0.31 3.57 28.96
C GLU A 106 0.95 4.45 28.84
N GLY A 107 1.20 4.98 27.65
CA GLY A 107 2.29 5.90 27.38
C GLY A 107 3.68 5.24 27.26
N GLU A 108 4.71 6.06 27.26
CA GLU A 108 6.09 5.60 27.18
C GLU A 108 6.56 4.99 28.51
N PRO A 109 7.40 3.95 28.48
CA PRO A 109 7.94 3.36 29.69
C PRO A 109 8.75 4.36 30.52
N VAL A 110 8.57 4.37 31.82
CA VAL A 110 9.28 5.25 32.78
C VAL A 110 10.18 4.39 33.67
N GLU A 111 11.43 4.82 33.84
CA GLU A 111 12.37 4.17 34.74
C GLU A 111 11.96 4.41 36.21
N ILE A 112 11.79 3.32 36.96
CA ILE A 112 11.48 3.35 38.39
C ILE A 112 12.74 3.75 39.16
N LYS A 113 12.59 4.69 40.11
CA LYS A 113 13.66 5.18 40.99
C LYS A 113 13.16 5.22 42.42
N GLU A 114 14.12 5.13 43.39
CA GLU A 114 13.77 5.45 44.77
C GLU A 114 13.17 6.84 44.84
N SER A 115 12.04 7.00 45.43
CA SER A 115 11.29 8.26 45.46
C SER A 115 10.73 8.55 46.84
N LYS A 116 10.31 9.80 47.06
CA LYS A 116 9.65 10.23 48.30
C LYS A 116 8.20 10.60 48.00
N LEU A 117 7.26 9.72 48.38
CA LEU A 117 5.83 9.89 48.12
C LEU A 117 5.17 10.47 49.39
N ARG A 118 4.65 11.67 49.29
CA ARG A 118 4.02 12.42 50.40
C ARG A 118 4.77 12.36 51.73
N GLY A 119 6.09 12.38 51.66
CA GLY A 119 6.99 12.40 52.81
C GLY A 119 7.58 11.05 53.22
N VAL A 120 7.06 9.92 52.70
CA VAL A 120 7.56 8.57 52.97
C VAL A 120 8.43 8.09 51.83
N LYS A 121 9.60 7.50 52.16
CA LYS A 121 10.53 6.94 51.15
C LYS A 121 9.93 5.63 50.61
N SER A 122 9.89 5.48 49.28
CA SER A 122 9.51 4.27 48.58
C SER A 122 10.73 3.74 47.81
N TYR A 123 11.10 2.50 48.02
CA TYR A 123 12.22 1.83 47.38
C TYR A 123 11.98 1.61 45.90
N GLY A 124 10.79 1.22 45.51
CA GLY A 124 10.38 0.89 44.11
C GLY A 124 8.87 0.99 43.98
N MET A 125 8.28 0.17 43.14
CA MET A 125 6.85 0.14 42.90
C MET A 125 6.29 -1.31 42.99
N ILE A 126 5.18 -1.53 43.68
CA ILE A 126 4.38 -2.73 43.54
C ILE A 126 3.43 -2.49 42.35
N CYS A 127 3.43 -3.39 41.37
CA CYS A 127 2.87 -3.12 40.06
C CYS A 127 1.51 -3.77 39.84
N ALA A 128 0.63 -3.09 39.15
CA ALA A 128 -0.49 -3.70 38.47
C ALA A 128 -0.02 -4.48 37.22
N ALA A 129 -0.80 -5.46 36.77
CA ALA A 129 -0.46 -6.26 35.61
C ALA A 129 -0.29 -5.39 34.34
N SER A 130 -1.15 -4.39 34.15
CA SER A 130 -1.09 -3.47 33.02
C SER A 130 0.19 -2.64 32.98
N GLU A 131 0.72 -2.23 34.15
CA GLU A 131 1.90 -1.37 34.26
C GLU A 131 3.20 -2.03 33.79
N ILE A 132 3.23 -3.37 33.81
CA ILE A 132 4.37 -4.21 33.35
C ILE A 132 4.05 -4.98 32.06
N GLY A 133 2.94 -4.64 31.37
CA GLY A 133 2.55 -5.22 30.11
C GLY A 133 1.95 -6.63 30.18
N LEU A 134 1.49 -7.04 31.34
CA LEU A 134 0.83 -8.35 31.59
C LEU A 134 -0.70 -8.24 31.72
N GLY A 135 -1.30 -7.09 31.38
CA GLY A 135 -2.75 -6.84 31.58
C GLY A 135 -3.64 -7.83 30.82
N ASP A 136 -3.27 -8.24 29.61
CA ASP A 136 -4.04 -9.25 28.84
C ASP A 136 -3.91 -10.67 29.42
N LEU A 137 -2.80 -10.97 30.09
CA LEU A 137 -2.55 -12.26 30.73
C LEU A 137 -3.22 -12.35 32.11
N PHE A 138 -3.29 -11.24 32.84
CA PHE A 138 -3.92 -11.11 34.13
C PHE A 138 -4.96 -9.97 34.11
N PRO A 139 -6.08 -10.16 33.38
CA PRO A 139 -7.11 -9.11 33.26
C PRO A 139 -7.80 -8.84 34.58
N THR A 140 -8.09 -7.56 34.87
CA THR A 140 -8.91 -7.11 36.00
C THR A 140 -9.74 -5.91 35.59
N ASP A 141 -10.98 -5.85 36.04
CA ASP A 141 -11.86 -4.71 35.85
C ASP A 141 -11.82 -3.75 37.06
N GLU A 142 -11.03 -4.08 38.09
CA GLU A 142 -10.93 -3.28 39.31
C GLU A 142 -9.83 -2.23 39.20
N GLU A 143 -10.17 -0.98 39.46
CA GLU A 143 -9.21 0.14 39.45
C GLU A 143 -8.17 -0.02 40.58
N ALA A 144 -6.91 0.22 40.25
CA ALA A 144 -5.76 0.11 41.18
C ALA A 144 -5.56 -1.30 41.77
N HIS A 145 -5.95 -2.35 41.03
CA HIS A 145 -5.72 -3.75 41.45
C HIS A 145 -4.27 -4.18 41.16
N ILE A 146 -3.56 -4.60 42.19
CA ILE A 146 -2.16 -5.05 42.06
C ILE A 146 -2.13 -6.50 41.57
N LEU A 147 -1.12 -6.83 40.74
CA LEU A 147 -0.91 -8.21 40.28
C LEU A 147 -0.64 -9.16 41.45
N ASP A 148 -1.56 -10.09 41.68
CA ASP A 148 -1.40 -11.13 42.69
C ASP A 148 -0.74 -12.37 42.05
N LEU A 149 0.46 -12.67 42.51
CA LEU A 149 1.26 -13.83 42.11
C LEU A 149 1.21 -14.97 43.18
N SER A 150 0.30 -14.93 44.15
CA SER A 150 0.24 -15.92 45.21
C SER A 150 -0.07 -17.34 44.74
N ALA A 151 -0.66 -17.49 43.54
CA ALA A 151 -0.86 -18.78 42.89
C ALA A 151 0.44 -19.45 42.40
N PHE A 152 1.52 -18.67 42.28
CA PHE A 152 2.85 -19.17 41.86
C PHE A 152 3.69 -19.42 43.13
N ASP A 153 4.01 -20.68 43.39
CA ASP A 153 4.82 -21.05 44.56
C ASP A 153 6.31 -20.85 44.30
N VAL A 154 6.71 -19.58 44.27
CA VAL A 154 8.09 -19.16 44.03
C VAL A 154 8.62 -18.34 45.20
N PRO A 155 9.92 -18.40 45.51
CA PRO A 155 10.52 -17.61 46.61
C PRO A 155 10.48 -16.12 46.34
N ALA A 156 10.48 -15.30 47.39
CA ALA A 156 10.77 -13.86 47.27
C ALA A 156 12.14 -13.66 46.63
N GLY A 157 12.26 -12.65 45.76
CA GLY A 157 13.47 -12.35 45.01
C GLY A 157 13.64 -13.10 43.66
N THR A 158 12.71 -14.05 43.34
CA THR A 158 12.66 -14.65 42.02
C THR A 158 12.33 -13.57 40.97
N SER A 159 13.04 -13.55 39.83
CA SER A 159 12.70 -12.61 38.76
C SER A 159 11.29 -12.90 38.23
N ILE A 160 10.59 -11.88 37.74
CA ILE A 160 9.27 -12.08 37.10
C ILE A 160 9.40 -12.97 35.86
N ALA A 161 10.50 -12.87 35.14
CA ALA A 161 10.75 -13.70 33.97
C ALA A 161 10.89 -15.19 34.35
N ASP A 162 11.57 -15.51 35.45
CA ASP A 162 11.67 -16.90 35.94
C ASP A 162 10.34 -17.40 36.55
N ALA A 163 9.67 -16.54 37.34
CA ALA A 163 8.43 -16.90 38.04
C ALA A 163 7.30 -17.25 37.06
N LEU A 164 7.27 -16.60 35.90
CA LEU A 164 6.23 -16.77 34.89
C LEU A 164 6.74 -17.49 33.62
N ASP A 165 7.94 -18.07 33.64
CA ASP A 165 8.57 -18.78 32.53
C ASP A 165 8.54 -17.94 31.24
N LEU A 166 9.02 -16.68 31.29
CA LEU A 166 9.00 -15.73 30.19
C LEU A 166 10.34 -15.64 29.42
N HIS A 167 11.24 -16.60 29.59
CA HIS A 167 12.47 -16.72 28.81
C HIS A 167 12.15 -17.21 27.41
N ASP A 168 11.88 -16.30 26.50
CA ASP A 168 11.51 -16.59 25.13
C ASP A 168 11.99 -15.48 24.19
N ILE A 169 12.20 -15.83 22.92
CA ILE A 169 12.43 -14.86 21.86
C ILE A 169 11.18 -14.78 21.02
N ILE A 170 10.63 -13.59 20.88
CA ILE A 170 9.47 -13.31 20.05
C ILE A 170 9.96 -12.70 18.75
N LEU A 171 9.78 -13.42 17.64
CA LEU A 171 10.03 -12.92 16.30
C LEU A 171 8.80 -12.17 15.80
N GLU A 172 9.02 -10.99 15.25
CA GLU A 172 8.00 -10.22 14.56
C GLU A 172 8.14 -10.42 13.06
N ILE A 173 7.17 -11.13 12.47
CA ILE A 173 7.16 -11.48 11.04
C ILE A 173 6.26 -10.50 10.29
N ASP A 174 6.75 -9.92 9.19
CA ASP A 174 5.92 -9.09 8.30
C ASP A 174 4.88 -9.94 7.58
N ASN A 175 3.61 -9.62 7.81
CA ASN A 175 2.49 -10.32 7.19
C ASN A 175 2.42 -10.17 5.67
N LYS A 176 3.02 -9.12 5.10
CA LYS A 176 3.03 -8.88 3.65
C LYS A 176 3.96 -9.84 2.94
N SER A 177 5.10 -10.17 3.57
CA SER A 177 6.12 -11.08 3.02
C SER A 177 5.63 -12.53 2.88
N MET A 178 4.55 -12.92 3.58
CA MET A 178 3.98 -14.27 3.53
C MET A 178 2.55 -14.32 2.98
N THR A 179 2.13 -13.31 2.20
CA THR A 179 0.76 -13.21 1.69
C THR A 179 0.40 -14.37 0.76
N ASN A 180 1.34 -14.87 -0.05
CA ASN A 180 1.20 -16.01 -0.95
C ASN A 180 1.46 -17.37 -0.26
N ARG A 181 1.91 -17.38 0.99
CA ARG A 181 2.33 -18.55 1.75
C ARG A 181 1.32 -18.87 2.88
N PRO A 182 0.15 -19.47 2.57
CA PRO A 182 -0.85 -19.84 3.58
C PRO A 182 -0.32 -20.79 4.64
N ASP A 183 0.71 -21.55 4.31
CA ASP A 183 1.35 -22.51 5.20
C ASP A 183 2.12 -21.86 6.36
N LEU A 184 2.54 -20.61 6.24
CA LEU A 184 3.38 -19.91 7.23
C LEU A 184 2.58 -19.12 8.29
N TRP A 185 1.26 -19.12 8.24
CA TRP A 185 0.41 -18.39 9.19
C TRP A 185 0.23 -19.08 10.55
N GLY A 186 1.19 -19.92 10.91
CA GLY A 186 1.26 -20.62 12.19
C GLY A 186 2.68 -21.08 12.52
N HIS A 187 2.94 -21.36 13.80
CA HIS A 187 4.26 -21.77 14.30
C HIS A 187 4.80 -23.02 13.60
N TYR A 188 3.94 -23.98 13.29
CA TYR A 188 4.33 -25.24 12.63
C TYR A 188 4.86 -25.03 11.19
N GLY A 189 4.23 -24.11 10.46
CA GLY A 189 4.70 -23.77 9.10
C GLY A 189 6.10 -23.14 9.11
N LEU A 190 6.35 -22.21 10.03
CA LEU A 190 7.67 -21.61 10.24
C LEU A 190 8.68 -22.64 10.76
N ALA A 191 8.27 -23.52 11.67
CA ALA A 191 9.13 -24.61 12.14
C ALA A 191 9.57 -25.53 10.99
N ARG A 192 8.69 -25.80 10.02
CA ARG A 192 8.99 -26.56 8.80
C ARG A 192 10.03 -25.87 7.92
N GLU A 193 9.91 -24.57 7.71
CA GLU A 193 10.90 -23.79 6.96
C GLU A 193 12.25 -23.78 7.67
N ILE A 194 12.26 -23.53 8.98
CA ILE A 194 13.49 -23.58 9.78
C ILE A 194 14.12 -24.98 9.72
N ALA A 195 13.30 -26.03 9.84
CA ALA A 195 13.79 -27.41 9.70
C ALA A 195 14.44 -27.66 8.33
N ALA A 196 13.83 -27.16 7.25
CA ALA A 196 14.36 -27.25 5.89
C ALA A 196 15.67 -26.48 5.73
N LEU A 197 15.75 -25.24 6.21
CA LEU A 197 16.93 -24.38 6.11
C LEU A 197 18.17 -24.98 6.80
N TYR A 198 17.96 -25.59 7.96
CA TYR A 198 19.05 -26.16 8.77
C TYR A 198 19.19 -27.68 8.66
N GLY A 199 18.41 -28.34 7.80
CA GLY A 199 18.43 -29.80 7.63
C GLY A 199 18.04 -30.56 8.90
N LEU A 200 17.14 -30.01 9.72
CA LEU A 200 16.72 -30.57 11.00
C LEU A 200 15.45 -31.41 10.86
N PRO A 201 15.24 -32.44 11.71
CA PRO A 201 14.00 -33.19 11.69
C PRO A 201 12.83 -32.38 12.23
N LEU A 202 11.69 -32.47 11.53
CA LEU A 202 10.42 -31.87 11.95
C LEU A 202 9.55 -32.91 12.65
N SER A 203 9.03 -32.56 13.85
CA SER A 203 8.07 -33.39 14.58
C SER A 203 6.71 -33.41 13.90
N ARG A 204 6.02 -34.55 13.91
CA ARG A 204 4.65 -34.69 13.38
C ARG A 204 3.64 -34.72 14.52
N PHE A 205 2.43 -34.30 14.22
CA PHE A 205 1.29 -34.44 15.13
C PHE A 205 0.93 -35.92 15.29
N ARG A 206 0.31 -36.29 16.41
CA ARG A 206 -0.14 -37.65 16.66
C ARG A 206 -1.41 -37.92 15.88
N PRO A 207 -1.46 -38.96 15.02
CA PRO A 207 -2.64 -39.29 14.26
C PRO A 207 -3.89 -39.45 15.14
N PHE A 208 -5.00 -38.91 14.67
CA PHE A 208 -6.30 -39.07 15.32
C PHE A 208 -7.10 -40.17 14.59
N PRO A 209 -7.73 -41.13 15.30
CA PRO A 209 -8.57 -42.16 14.67
C PRO A 209 -9.71 -41.56 13.88
N ARG A 210 -9.91 -42.03 12.66
CA ARG A 210 -10.96 -41.56 11.75
C ARG A 210 -12.19 -42.49 11.65
N ASP A 211 -12.13 -43.63 12.29
CA ASP A 211 -13.16 -44.70 12.30
C ASP A 211 -14.19 -44.51 13.43
N LEU A 212 -14.26 -43.30 14.01
CA LEU A 212 -15.29 -42.98 14.98
C LEU A 212 -16.67 -42.85 14.29
N PRO A 213 -17.75 -43.30 14.95
CA PRO A 213 -19.10 -43.10 14.40
C PRO A 213 -19.47 -41.62 14.36
N ALA A 214 -20.43 -41.26 13.50
CA ALA A 214 -20.98 -39.91 13.55
C ALA A 214 -21.70 -39.53 14.85
N GLY A 215 -22.15 -40.54 15.59
CA GLY A 215 -22.98 -40.33 16.79
C GLY A 215 -24.31 -39.67 16.41
N ASP A 216 -24.71 -38.69 17.23
CA ASP A 216 -25.90 -37.88 16.97
C ASP A 216 -25.55 -36.64 16.08
N LEU A 217 -24.28 -36.43 15.76
CA LEU A 217 -23.81 -35.29 14.98
C LEU A 217 -24.16 -35.47 13.51
N THR A 218 -24.88 -34.54 12.95
CA THR A 218 -25.21 -34.47 11.52
C THR A 218 -24.70 -33.15 10.95
N VAL A 219 -23.99 -33.23 9.82
CA VAL A 219 -23.45 -32.07 9.10
C VAL A 219 -23.84 -32.16 7.63
N THR A 220 -24.39 -31.07 7.11
CA THR A 220 -24.72 -30.92 5.69
C THR A 220 -23.95 -29.74 5.11
N VAL A 221 -23.24 -29.93 4.00
CA VAL A 221 -22.58 -28.84 3.26
C VAL A 221 -23.33 -28.66 1.93
N GLU A 222 -24.11 -27.58 1.85
CA GLU A 222 -24.93 -27.27 0.65
C GLU A 222 -24.09 -26.63 -0.47
N ASP A 223 -22.99 -25.93 -0.12
CA ASP A 223 -22.09 -25.27 -1.08
C ASP A 223 -20.65 -25.77 -0.93
N PRO A 224 -20.32 -26.94 -1.51
CA PRO A 224 -18.97 -27.52 -1.39
C PRO A 224 -17.89 -26.73 -2.16
N GLU A 225 -18.24 -25.83 -3.08
CA GLU A 225 -17.27 -24.93 -3.72
C GLU A 225 -16.79 -23.85 -2.75
N ARG A 226 -17.66 -23.40 -1.85
CA ARG A 226 -17.33 -22.42 -0.82
C ARG A 226 -16.84 -23.02 0.50
N CYS A 227 -17.20 -24.27 0.76
CA CYS A 227 -16.70 -25.06 1.88
C CYS A 227 -16.19 -26.42 1.38
N PRO A 228 -14.95 -26.48 0.86
CA PRO A 228 -14.37 -27.72 0.33
C PRO A 228 -14.30 -28.86 1.33
N ARG A 229 -14.08 -28.56 2.62
CA ARG A 229 -14.02 -29.55 3.68
C ARG A 229 -14.62 -29.02 4.97
N TYR A 230 -15.39 -29.85 5.68
CA TYR A 230 -15.91 -29.57 6.98
C TYR A 230 -15.77 -30.80 7.89
N ILE A 231 -15.01 -30.67 8.97
CA ILE A 231 -14.93 -31.69 10.02
C ILE A 231 -15.69 -31.16 11.23
N GLY A 232 -16.68 -31.92 11.69
CA GLY A 232 -17.35 -31.73 12.98
C GLY A 232 -16.96 -32.87 13.89
N ALA A 233 -16.47 -32.53 15.09
CA ALA A 233 -16.19 -33.53 16.12
C ALA A 233 -16.95 -33.19 17.40
N GLU A 234 -17.79 -34.13 17.87
CA GLU A 234 -18.57 -33.94 19.09
C GLU A 234 -17.78 -34.48 20.28
N LEU A 235 -17.69 -33.68 21.34
CA LEU A 235 -16.96 -34.01 22.55
C LEU A 235 -17.85 -33.84 23.80
N THR A 236 -17.78 -34.83 24.72
CA THR A 236 -18.37 -34.79 26.05
C THR A 236 -17.29 -34.90 27.11
N GLY A 237 -17.64 -34.68 28.38
CA GLY A 237 -16.67 -34.72 29.48
C GLY A 237 -15.78 -33.48 29.57
N VAL A 238 -16.24 -32.38 29.01
CA VAL A 238 -15.56 -31.07 29.05
C VAL A 238 -16.34 -30.12 29.99
N CYS A 239 -15.69 -29.05 30.41
CA CYS A 239 -16.32 -27.99 31.21
C CYS A 239 -15.58 -26.68 31.00
N VAL A 240 -16.24 -25.57 31.24
CA VAL A 240 -15.58 -24.25 31.17
C VAL A 240 -14.72 -24.05 32.41
N LYS A 241 -13.43 -23.88 32.20
CA LYS A 241 -12.42 -23.58 33.22
C LYS A 241 -11.30 -22.72 32.60
N SER A 242 -10.49 -22.12 33.45
CA SER A 242 -9.29 -21.44 33.00
C SER A 242 -8.31 -22.42 32.33
N SER A 243 -7.67 -22.01 31.29
CA SER A 243 -6.57 -22.74 30.69
C SER A 243 -5.38 -22.85 31.66
N PRO A 244 -4.53 -23.87 31.56
CA PRO A 244 -3.31 -23.90 32.32
C PRO A 244 -2.41 -22.73 31.91
N PHE A 245 -1.62 -22.24 32.86
CA PHE A 245 -0.84 -21.01 32.69
C PHE A 245 0.11 -21.08 31.47
N TRP A 246 0.71 -22.23 31.20
CA TRP A 246 1.58 -22.39 30.02
C TRP A 246 0.85 -22.09 28.69
N MET A 247 -0.43 -22.48 28.58
CA MET A 247 -1.24 -22.18 27.37
C MET A 247 -1.61 -20.72 27.31
N GLN A 248 -2.04 -20.13 28.44
CA GLN A 248 -2.35 -18.70 28.53
C GLN A 248 -1.12 -17.85 28.13
N SER A 249 0.04 -18.16 28.70
CA SER A 249 1.29 -17.48 28.43
C SER A 249 1.69 -17.55 26.95
N ARG A 250 1.56 -18.74 26.30
CA ARG A 250 1.84 -18.90 24.87
C ARG A 250 0.91 -18.11 23.96
N LEU A 251 -0.39 -18.11 24.26
CA LEU A 251 -1.37 -17.29 23.52
C LEU A 251 -1.03 -15.82 23.64
N TRP A 252 -0.77 -15.34 24.85
CA TRP A 252 -0.39 -13.97 25.11
C TRP A 252 0.90 -13.54 24.37
N ARG A 253 1.94 -14.38 24.38
CA ARG A 253 3.21 -14.13 23.62
C ARG A 253 2.95 -13.98 22.12
N ALA A 254 1.99 -14.73 21.59
CA ALA A 254 1.58 -14.63 20.18
C ALA A 254 0.59 -13.47 19.92
N GLY A 255 0.27 -12.66 20.94
CA GLY A 255 -0.61 -11.48 20.82
C GLY A 255 -2.10 -11.79 20.93
N MET A 256 -2.47 -12.94 21.51
CA MET A 256 -3.87 -13.35 21.69
C MET A 256 -4.23 -13.45 23.17
N ARG A 257 -5.32 -12.79 23.56
CA ARG A 257 -5.81 -12.81 24.94
C ARG A 257 -6.43 -14.17 25.30
N PRO A 258 -6.01 -14.83 26.39
CA PRO A 258 -6.67 -16.04 26.91
C PRO A 258 -8.10 -15.74 27.36
N ILE A 259 -9.01 -16.72 27.20
CA ILE A 259 -10.42 -16.59 27.57
C ILE A 259 -10.82 -17.71 28.51
N ASN A 260 -10.91 -18.95 28.04
CA ASN A 260 -11.15 -20.17 28.76
C ASN A 260 -10.60 -21.36 27.99
N ALA A 261 -10.42 -22.49 28.65
CA ALA A 261 -9.74 -23.64 28.08
C ALA A 261 -10.37 -24.17 26.77
N LEU A 262 -11.69 -24.09 26.59
CA LEU A 262 -12.36 -24.56 25.38
C LEU A 262 -12.03 -23.64 24.18
N VAL A 263 -12.14 -22.34 24.39
CA VAL A 263 -11.81 -21.32 23.36
C VAL A 263 -10.29 -21.22 23.13
N ASP A 264 -9.51 -21.34 24.22
CA ASP A 264 -8.06 -21.22 24.14
C ASP A 264 -7.44 -22.40 23.37
N ILE A 265 -8.01 -23.61 23.45
CA ILE A 265 -7.61 -24.74 22.61
C ILE A 265 -7.80 -24.38 21.13
N THR A 266 -8.93 -23.82 20.73
CA THR A 266 -9.18 -23.48 19.34
C THR A 266 -8.23 -22.38 18.83
N ASN A 267 -7.97 -21.37 19.65
CA ASN A 267 -7.00 -20.31 19.36
C ASN A 267 -5.55 -20.84 19.29
N TYR A 268 -5.20 -21.74 20.22
CA TYR A 268 -3.88 -22.38 20.23
C TYR A 268 -3.64 -23.19 18.94
N VAL A 269 -4.64 -24.00 18.54
CA VAL A 269 -4.56 -24.78 17.28
C VAL A 269 -4.40 -23.87 16.08
N MET A 270 -5.15 -22.78 16.02
CA MET A 270 -5.02 -21.80 14.93
C MET A 270 -3.62 -21.18 14.87
N LEU A 271 -3.07 -20.74 15.99
CA LEU A 271 -1.73 -20.14 16.06
C LEU A 271 -0.62 -21.16 15.85
N ALA A 272 -0.84 -22.41 16.23
CA ALA A 272 0.10 -23.50 16.00
C ALA A 272 0.16 -23.91 14.52
N THR A 273 -1.00 -24.25 13.95
CA THR A 273 -1.08 -24.89 12.62
C THR A 273 -1.37 -23.92 11.48
N GLY A 274 -1.86 -22.70 11.77
CA GLY A 274 -2.40 -21.77 10.79
C GLY A 274 -3.80 -22.12 10.29
N GLN A 275 -4.44 -23.15 10.86
CA GLN A 275 -5.81 -23.56 10.57
C GLN A 275 -6.74 -23.08 11.67
N PRO A 276 -7.64 -22.12 11.41
CA PRO A 276 -8.65 -21.74 12.40
C PRO A 276 -9.61 -22.88 12.70
N THR A 277 -10.01 -22.97 13.97
CA THR A 277 -11.02 -23.90 14.46
C THR A 277 -12.03 -23.13 15.32
N HIS A 278 -13.22 -23.70 15.53
CA HIS A 278 -14.26 -23.10 16.35
C HIS A 278 -14.92 -24.16 17.25
N ALA A 279 -15.43 -23.74 18.41
CA ALA A 279 -16.14 -24.61 19.33
C ALA A 279 -17.55 -24.05 19.58
N PHE A 280 -18.56 -24.83 19.21
CA PHE A 280 -19.96 -24.54 19.53
C PHE A 280 -20.37 -25.25 20.81
N ASP A 281 -21.24 -24.64 21.61
CA ASP A 281 -21.98 -25.34 22.67
C ASP A 281 -22.97 -26.27 22.00
N SER A 282 -22.77 -27.58 22.14
CA SER A 282 -23.59 -28.60 21.48
C SER A 282 -25.06 -28.55 21.89
N ASP A 283 -25.34 -28.14 23.15
CA ASP A 283 -26.70 -28.07 23.63
C ASP A 283 -27.50 -26.88 23.08
N ASN A 284 -26.79 -25.88 22.54
CA ASN A 284 -27.43 -24.73 21.90
C ASN A 284 -27.66 -24.93 20.39
N ILE A 285 -27.04 -25.93 19.79
CA ILE A 285 -27.25 -26.25 18.35
C ILE A 285 -28.54 -27.05 18.24
N GLN A 286 -29.49 -26.56 17.46
CA GLN A 286 -30.79 -27.19 17.21
C GLN A 286 -30.76 -28.07 15.97
N GLY A 287 -30.85 -29.40 16.20
CA GLY A 287 -30.84 -30.38 15.12
C GLY A 287 -29.46 -30.61 14.53
N HIS A 288 -29.19 -30.18 13.29
CA HIS A 288 -27.95 -30.48 12.58
C HIS A 288 -27.22 -29.22 12.11
N ILE A 289 -25.93 -29.32 11.87
CA ILE A 289 -25.13 -28.23 11.31
C ILE A 289 -25.31 -28.19 9.80
N ILE A 290 -25.62 -27.00 9.27
CA ILE A 290 -25.81 -26.75 7.84
C ILE A 290 -24.86 -25.65 7.39
N VAL A 291 -23.92 -25.97 6.52
CA VAL A 291 -23.05 -24.97 5.87
C VAL A 291 -23.71 -24.57 4.55
N ARG A 292 -24.23 -23.34 4.48
CA ARG A 292 -25.04 -22.87 3.35
C ARG A 292 -24.79 -21.39 3.08
N ARG A 293 -25.33 -20.90 1.97
CA ARG A 293 -25.42 -19.44 1.77
C ARG A 293 -26.49 -18.85 2.69
N ALA A 294 -26.25 -17.63 3.13
CA ALA A 294 -27.24 -16.87 3.87
C ALA A 294 -28.46 -16.55 3.00
N LYS A 295 -29.60 -16.31 3.62
CA LYS A 295 -30.76 -15.71 2.94
C LYS A 295 -30.61 -14.19 2.99
N GLU A 296 -31.04 -13.51 1.93
CA GLU A 296 -30.95 -12.05 1.86
C GLU A 296 -31.66 -11.39 3.05
N GLY A 297 -30.93 -10.54 3.78
CA GLY A 297 -31.45 -9.85 4.97
C GLY A 297 -31.52 -10.70 6.25
N GLU A 298 -31.05 -11.96 6.22
CA GLU A 298 -30.97 -12.82 7.40
C GLU A 298 -30.11 -12.15 8.50
N LYS A 299 -30.52 -12.25 9.75
CA LYS A 299 -29.89 -11.54 10.89
C LYS A 299 -28.92 -12.45 11.64
N LEU A 300 -27.79 -11.86 12.04
CA LEU A 300 -26.80 -12.52 12.88
C LEU A 300 -26.16 -11.52 13.83
N LEU A 301 -26.29 -11.77 15.14
CA LEU A 301 -25.53 -11.06 16.17
C LEU A 301 -24.19 -11.78 16.38
N LEU A 302 -23.10 -11.11 16.13
CA LEU A 302 -21.76 -11.65 16.28
C LEU A 302 -21.25 -11.59 17.74
N LEU A 303 -20.21 -12.39 18.05
CA LEU A 303 -19.54 -12.40 19.37
C LEU A 303 -19.00 -11.03 19.81
N ASN A 304 -18.65 -10.14 18.88
CA ASN A 304 -18.20 -8.78 19.17
C ASN A 304 -19.34 -7.76 19.35
N GLY A 305 -20.59 -8.23 19.35
CA GLY A 305 -21.79 -7.39 19.53
C GLY A 305 -22.29 -6.67 18.26
N LYS A 306 -21.66 -6.89 17.09
CA LYS A 306 -22.18 -6.36 15.81
C LYS A 306 -23.44 -7.15 15.39
N ASP A 307 -24.53 -6.44 15.11
CA ASP A 307 -25.74 -7.01 14.50
C ASP A 307 -25.71 -6.82 12.99
N LEU A 308 -25.64 -7.94 12.26
CA LEU A 308 -25.49 -7.96 10.81
C LEU A 308 -26.80 -8.29 10.10
N SER A 309 -26.98 -7.67 8.94
CA SER A 309 -27.98 -8.08 7.93
C SER A 309 -27.21 -8.74 6.78
N LEU A 310 -27.35 -10.04 6.64
CA LEU A 310 -26.53 -10.85 5.74
C LEU A 310 -26.99 -10.71 4.28
N SER A 311 -26.04 -10.86 3.36
CA SER A 311 -26.28 -10.96 1.93
C SER A 311 -26.35 -12.43 1.51
N ALA A 312 -27.13 -12.74 0.49
CA ALA A 312 -27.19 -14.06 -0.11
C ALA A 312 -25.85 -14.59 -0.67
N ASP A 313 -24.83 -13.70 -0.76
CA ASP A 313 -23.48 -14.07 -1.18
C ASP A 313 -22.58 -14.51 0.00
N ASP A 314 -23.05 -14.36 1.25
CA ASP A 314 -22.29 -14.77 2.42
C ASP A 314 -22.45 -16.26 2.71
N LEU A 315 -21.35 -16.93 3.07
CA LEU A 315 -21.40 -18.30 3.57
C LEU A 315 -21.61 -18.26 5.08
N VAL A 316 -22.53 -19.07 5.56
CA VAL A 316 -22.86 -19.17 6.98
C VAL A 316 -22.85 -20.62 7.46
N ILE A 317 -22.61 -20.78 8.73
CA ILE A 317 -22.92 -21.98 9.46
C ILE A 317 -24.28 -21.74 10.12
N ALA A 318 -25.19 -22.64 9.93
CA ALA A 318 -26.56 -22.59 10.44
C ALA A 318 -26.91 -23.88 11.15
N ASP A 319 -27.92 -23.83 11.98
CA ASP A 319 -28.66 -24.97 12.50
C ASP A 319 -30.11 -25.00 11.94
N ASP A 320 -30.95 -25.87 12.43
CA ASP A 320 -32.36 -25.95 12.01
C ASP A 320 -33.17 -24.70 12.38
N ALA A 321 -32.72 -23.91 13.35
CA ALA A 321 -33.38 -22.68 13.79
C ALA A 321 -32.89 -21.42 13.03
N GLY A 322 -31.70 -21.42 12.49
CA GLY A 322 -31.14 -20.25 11.80
C GLY A 322 -29.62 -20.19 11.74
N VAL A 323 -29.08 -18.99 11.47
CA VAL A 323 -27.65 -18.77 11.38
C VAL A 323 -26.99 -18.73 12.76
N VAL A 324 -25.90 -19.49 12.94
CA VAL A 324 -25.12 -19.58 14.18
C VAL A 324 -23.72 -18.95 14.04
N ALA A 325 -23.17 -18.87 12.82
CA ALA A 325 -21.87 -18.23 12.59
C ALA A 325 -21.71 -17.71 11.16
N LEU A 326 -20.87 -16.69 11.01
CA LEU A 326 -20.38 -16.21 9.73
C LEU A 326 -19.13 -17.01 9.36
N ALA A 327 -19.26 -17.94 8.41
CA ALA A 327 -18.25 -18.95 8.08
C ALA A 327 -16.87 -18.34 7.80
N GLY A 328 -15.86 -18.78 8.53
CA GLY A 328 -14.47 -18.35 8.41
C GLY A 328 -14.18 -16.92 8.88
N VAL A 329 -15.18 -16.21 9.41
CA VAL A 329 -15.02 -14.82 9.90
C VAL A 329 -15.22 -14.76 11.41
N MET A 330 -16.42 -15.04 11.92
CA MET A 330 -16.71 -14.92 13.37
C MET A 330 -17.94 -15.72 13.76
N GLY A 331 -17.91 -16.33 14.96
CA GLY A 331 -19.05 -17.00 15.57
C GLY A 331 -20.17 -16.04 15.97
N GLY A 332 -21.37 -16.57 16.07
CA GLY A 332 -22.53 -15.87 16.61
C GLY A 332 -22.53 -15.84 18.15
N ALA A 333 -23.22 -14.85 18.70
CA ALA A 333 -23.29 -14.67 20.15
C ALA A 333 -24.19 -15.71 20.83
N LYS A 334 -25.18 -16.23 20.11
CA LYS A 334 -26.20 -17.15 20.67
C LYS A 334 -25.61 -18.53 20.99
N ASP A 335 -24.69 -19.02 20.14
CA ASP A 335 -24.22 -20.42 20.20
C ASP A 335 -22.77 -20.49 20.72
N SER A 336 -22.36 -19.45 21.44
CA SER A 336 -21.04 -19.35 22.08
C SER A 336 -20.93 -20.24 23.32
N ILE A 337 -19.68 -20.52 23.70
CA ILE A 337 -19.36 -21.25 24.92
C ILE A 337 -19.86 -20.47 26.17
N LEU A 338 -20.75 -21.08 26.92
CA LEU A 338 -21.34 -20.53 28.15
C LEU A 338 -20.70 -21.17 29.39
N PRO A 339 -20.76 -20.55 30.57
CA PRO A 339 -20.24 -21.15 31.80
C PRO A 339 -20.80 -22.55 32.13
N THR A 340 -21.96 -22.89 31.58
CA THR A 340 -22.64 -24.17 31.73
C THR A 340 -22.31 -25.21 30.69
N THR A 341 -21.52 -24.86 29.65
CA THR A 341 -21.18 -25.77 28.55
C THR A 341 -20.44 -27.02 29.09
N HIS A 342 -20.91 -28.19 28.71
CA HIS A 342 -20.32 -29.47 29.05
C HIS A 342 -20.23 -30.45 27.88
N LYS A 343 -20.74 -30.05 26.71
CA LYS A 343 -20.70 -30.77 25.45
C LYS A 343 -20.37 -29.78 24.34
N VAL A 344 -19.42 -30.11 23.48
CA VAL A 344 -18.90 -29.21 22.48
C VAL A 344 -18.90 -29.89 21.12
N ILE A 345 -19.26 -29.13 20.06
CA ILE A 345 -18.97 -29.50 18.68
C ILE A 345 -17.77 -28.67 18.26
N LEU A 346 -16.64 -29.35 17.99
CA LEU A 346 -15.43 -28.73 17.43
C LEU A 346 -15.57 -28.70 15.88
N GLU A 347 -15.53 -27.50 15.33
CA GLU A 347 -15.44 -27.25 13.89
C GLU A 347 -13.98 -27.15 13.46
N VAL A 348 -13.60 -27.93 12.44
CA VAL A 348 -12.32 -27.79 11.72
C VAL A 348 -12.67 -27.78 10.23
N ALA A 349 -12.78 -26.59 9.66
CA ALA A 349 -13.30 -26.43 8.30
C ALA A 349 -12.33 -25.68 7.38
N ASN A 350 -12.53 -25.87 6.08
CA ASN A 350 -11.85 -25.11 5.04
C ASN A 350 -12.88 -24.31 4.25
N PHE A 351 -12.64 -23.02 4.06
CA PHE A 351 -13.54 -22.10 3.37
C PHE A 351 -12.83 -21.41 2.20
N ASN A 352 -13.60 -21.09 1.18
CA ASN A 352 -13.12 -20.40 -0.02
C ASN A 352 -12.54 -19.02 0.33
N ALA A 353 -11.27 -18.81 0.02
CA ALA A 353 -10.51 -17.61 0.39
C ALA A 353 -11.14 -16.30 -0.13
N ALA A 354 -11.56 -16.28 -1.39
CA ALA A 354 -12.18 -15.10 -2.00
C ALA A 354 -13.54 -14.77 -1.36
N GLY A 355 -14.32 -15.80 -1.00
CA GLY A 355 -15.58 -15.66 -0.28
C GLY A 355 -15.38 -15.02 1.08
N VAL A 356 -14.52 -15.61 1.92
CA VAL A 356 -14.22 -15.09 3.27
C VAL A 356 -13.70 -13.65 3.21
N ARG A 357 -12.76 -13.35 2.28
CA ARG A 357 -12.25 -11.99 2.11
C ARG A 357 -13.35 -10.98 1.79
N ARG A 358 -14.22 -11.28 0.83
CA ARG A 358 -15.33 -10.39 0.46
C ARG A 358 -16.29 -10.15 1.62
N THR A 359 -16.64 -11.20 2.35
CA THR A 359 -17.53 -11.11 3.53
C THR A 359 -16.89 -10.30 4.65
N ALA A 360 -15.62 -10.54 4.98
CA ALA A 360 -14.90 -9.79 6.01
C ALA A 360 -14.80 -8.28 5.68
N LEU A 361 -14.56 -7.94 4.40
CA LEU A 361 -14.52 -6.55 3.93
C LEU A 361 -15.91 -5.90 3.92
N ARG A 362 -16.96 -6.63 3.50
CA ARG A 362 -18.34 -6.12 3.45
C ARG A 362 -18.81 -5.63 4.80
N TYR A 363 -18.46 -6.35 5.88
CA TYR A 363 -18.91 -6.02 7.23
C TYR A 363 -17.85 -5.32 8.08
N ASP A 364 -16.72 -4.93 7.47
CA ASP A 364 -15.58 -4.36 8.20
C ASP A 364 -15.27 -5.17 9.47
N ASN A 365 -15.11 -6.49 9.29
CA ASN A 365 -14.93 -7.44 10.40
C ASN A 365 -13.79 -8.41 10.07
N ARG A 366 -12.57 -7.89 10.09
CA ARG A 366 -11.37 -8.69 9.88
C ARG A 366 -10.89 -9.30 11.18
N THR A 367 -10.74 -10.62 11.22
CA THR A 367 -10.33 -11.41 12.38
C THR A 367 -9.06 -12.19 12.07
N GLU A 368 -8.44 -12.80 13.12
CA GLU A 368 -7.33 -13.74 12.98
C GLU A 368 -7.69 -14.94 12.11
N ALA A 369 -8.95 -15.44 12.24
CA ALA A 369 -9.47 -16.51 11.41
C ALA A 369 -9.60 -16.07 9.93
N SER A 370 -10.30 -14.97 9.66
CA SER A 370 -10.50 -14.49 8.30
C SER A 370 -9.18 -14.13 7.61
N SER A 371 -8.22 -13.57 8.36
CA SER A 371 -6.88 -13.24 7.86
C SER A 371 -6.10 -14.47 7.38
N ARG A 372 -6.39 -15.65 7.92
CA ARG A 372 -5.82 -16.92 7.49
C ARG A 372 -6.61 -17.54 6.33
N TYR A 373 -7.92 -17.62 6.45
CA TYR A 373 -8.76 -18.20 5.38
C TYR A 373 -8.62 -17.45 4.06
N GLU A 374 -8.49 -16.11 4.09
CA GLU A 374 -8.30 -15.32 2.86
C GLU A 374 -7.03 -15.65 2.07
N LYS A 375 -6.13 -16.48 2.62
CA LYS A 375 -4.86 -16.90 1.99
C LYS A 375 -4.94 -18.28 1.30
N ALA A 376 -6.12 -18.86 1.15
CA ALA A 376 -6.33 -20.18 0.53
C ALA A 376 -5.60 -21.31 1.29
N ILE A 377 -5.99 -21.54 2.55
CA ILE A 377 -5.47 -22.63 3.38
C ILE A 377 -5.72 -23.98 2.71
N ASP A 378 -4.77 -24.89 2.86
CA ASP A 378 -4.87 -26.28 2.40
C ASP A 378 -5.99 -27.06 3.16
N PRO A 379 -6.98 -27.64 2.47
CA PRO A 379 -8.00 -28.47 3.09
C PRO A 379 -7.45 -29.68 3.87
N GLN A 380 -6.28 -30.21 3.51
CA GLN A 380 -5.65 -31.32 4.23
C GLN A 380 -5.09 -30.90 5.59
N ARG A 381 -4.87 -29.57 5.81
CA ARG A 381 -4.44 -29.06 7.11
C ARG A 381 -5.48 -29.28 8.22
N CYS A 382 -6.74 -29.44 7.88
CA CYS A 382 -7.78 -29.81 8.83
C CYS A 382 -7.42 -31.08 9.62
N ASP A 383 -6.68 -32.02 9.03
CA ASP A 383 -6.21 -33.23 9.72
C ASP A 383 -5.26 -32.88 10.86
N GLN A 384 -4.24 -32.06 10.59
CA GLN A 384 -3.24 -31.63 11.58
C GLN A 384 -3.89 -30.80 12.70
N ALA A 385 -4.86 -29.96 12.36
CA ALA A 385 -5.59 -29.18 13.35
C ALA A 385 -6.45 -30.05 14.27
N LEU A 386 -7.15 -31.04 13.73
CA LEU A 386 -7.92 -31.99 14.52
C LEU A 386 -7.02 -32.86 15.42
N GLU A 387 -5.88 -33.33 14.88
CA GLU A 387 -4.90 -34.12 15.64
C GLU A 387 -4.38 -33.36 16.86
N LEU A 388 -3.96 -32.10 16.66
CA LEU A 388 -3.50 -31.24 17.76
C LEU A 388 -4.63 -30.89 18.73
N ALA A 389 -5.81 -30.53 18.23
CA ALA A 389 -6.96 -30.25 19.07
C ALA A 389 -7.31 -31.44 19.97
N ALA A 390 -7.37 -32.65 19.40
CA ALA A 390 -7.66 -33.87 20.13
C ALA A 390 -6.61 -34.19 21.23
N GLU A 391 -5.33 -33.93 20.93
CA GLU A 391 -4.26 -34.07 21.92
C GLU A 391 -4.44 -33.08 23.08
N LEU A 392 -4.72 -31.82 22.80
CA LEU A 392 -4.95 -30.78 23.82
C LEU A 392 -6.20 -31.05 24.64
N PHE A 393 -7.31 -31.45 24.02
CA PHE A 393 -8.51 -31.84 24.74
C PHE A 393 -8.24 -33.01 25.72
N ARG A 394 -7.54 -34.06 25.28
CA ARG A 394 -7.19 -35.18 26.16
C ARG A 394 -6.22 -34.78 27.28
N GLN A 395 -5.32 -33.85 27.03
CA GLN A 395 -4.41 -33.32 28.05
C GLN A 395 -5.12 -32.50 29.12
N LEU A 396 -6.06 -31.65 28.70
CA LEU A 396 -6.74 -30.72 29.63
C LEU A 396 -7.99 -31.34 30.29
N TYR A 397 -8.60 -32.30 29.64
CA TYR A 397 -9.83 -32.96 30.12
C TYR A 397 -9.65 -34.47 30.09
N PRO A 398 -9.16 -35.08 31.18
CA PRO A 398 -8.91 -36.52 31.23
C PRO A 398 -10.16 -37.38 30.96
N GLU A 399 -11.36 -36.87 31.24
CA GLU A 399 -12.63 -37.55 31.02
C GLU A 399 -13.23 -37.31 29.62
N VAL A 400 -12.53 -36.61 28.76
CA VAL A 400 -13.05 -36.25 27.41
C VAL A 400 -13.30 -37.49 26.56
N GLN A 401 -14.45 -37.55 25.94
CA GLN A 401 -14.82 -38.58 24.98
C GLN A 401 -15.24 -37.91 23.67
N PHE A 402 -14.69 -38.41 22.57
CA PHE A 402 -15.13 -38.03 21.22
C PHE A 402 -16.31 -38.94 20.85
N THR A 403 -17.52 -38.41 20.91
CA THR A 403 -18.78 -39.18 20.76
C THR A 403 -19.27 -39.18 19.32
N GLY A 404 -18.83 -38.25 18.50
CA GLY A 404 -19.19 -38.16 17.09
C GLY A 404 -18.11 -37.55 16.24
N LEU A 405 -17.94 -38.05 15.02
CA LEU A 405 -17.04 -37.48 14.03
C LEU A 405 -17.69 -37.54 12.65
N VAL A 406 -17.78 -36.38 11.99
CA VAL A 406 -18.20 -36.25 10.60
C VAL A 406 -17.13 -35.50 9.84
N ASP A 407 -16.65 -36.07 8.71
CA ASP A 407 -15.69 -35.41 7.81
C ASP A 407 -16.32 -35.36 6.41
N HIS A 408 -16.81 -34.18 6.06
CA HIS A 408 -17.37 -33.94 4.72
C HIS A 408 -16.28 -33.38 3.81
N TYR A 409 -15.71 -34.22 2.97
CA TYR A 409 -14.64 -33.87 2.00
C TYR A 409 -14.95 -34.55 0.66
N PRO A 410 -15.95 -34.06 -0.13
CA PRO A 410 -16.45 -34.76 -1.32
C PRO A 410 -15.46 -34.75 -2.49
N ALA A 411 -14.59 -33.75 -2.56
CA ALA A 411 -13.61 -33.60 -3.63
C ALA A 411 -12.22 -33.31 -3.04
N PRO A 412 -11.46 -34.37 -2.63
CA PRO A 412 -10.12 -34.19 -2.11
C PRO A 412 -9.21 -33.45 -3.08
N MET A 413 -8.53 -32.42 -2.60
CA MET A 413 -7.62 -31.64 -3.41
C MET A 413 -6.41 -32.48 -3.80
N ALA A 414 -6.15 -32.58 -5.11
CA ALA A 414 -4.95 -33.24 -5.62
C ALA A 414 -3.73 -32.32 -5.46
N CYS A 415 -2.57 -32.92 -5.17
CA CYS A 415 -1.30 -32.23 -5.24
C CYS A 415 -1.02 -31.79 -6.68
N LYS A 416 -0.44 -30.60 -6.84
CA LYS A 416 -0.03 -30.08 -8.14
C LYS A 416 1.19 -30.85 -8.65
N GLU A 417 1.20 -31.15 -9.94
CA GLU A 417 2.35 -31.76 -10.62
C GLU A 417 2.89 -30.81 -11.68
N LEU A 418 4.22 -30.71 -11.75
CA LEU A 418 4.94 -29.81 -12.66
C LEU A 418 6.12 -30.54 -13.29
N ASP A 419 6.35 -30.29 -14.58
CA ASP A 419 7.52 -30.74 -15.31
C ASP A 419 8.46 -29.56 -15.53
N VAL A 420 9.72 -29.72 -15.11
CA VAL A 420 10.76 -28.70 -15.17
C VAL A 420 12.04 -29.27 -15.74
N ALA A 421 12.53 -28.70 -16.85
CA ALA A 421 13.83 -29.10 -17.40
C ALA A 421 14.98 -28.58 -16.50
N LEU A 422 15.92 -29.45 -16.13
CA LEU A 422 17.09 -29.06 -15.33
C LEU A 422 17.94 -28.02 -16.06
N SER A 423 18.14 -28.19 -17.36
CA SER A 423 18.85 -27.23 -18.21
C SER A 423 18.16 -25.85 -18.27
N TRP A 424 16.83 -25.79 -18.09
CA TRP A 424 16.12 -24.54 -17.99
C TRP A 424 16.39 -23.84 -16.66
N LEU A 425 16.43 -24.60 -15.54
CA LEU A 425 16.79 -24.07 -14.22
C LEU A 425 18.20 -23.50 -14.24
N GLU A 426 19.18 -24.29 -14.74
CA GLU A 426 20.59 -23.88 -14.84
C GLU A 426 20.75 -22.56 -15.63
N ARG A 427 20.11 -22.47 -16.78
CA ARG A 427 20.16 -21.27 -17.61
C ARG A 427 19.55 -20.06 -16.94
N ARG A 428 18.45 -20.24 -16.19
CA ARG A 428 17.75 -19.14 -15.49
C ARG A 428 18.52 -18.69 -14.25
N LEU A 429 19.08 -19.62 -13.51
CA LEU A 429 19.85 -19.34 -12.29
C LEU A 429 21.31 -18.96 -12.59
N GLY A 430 21.79 -19.19 -13.81
CA GLY A 430 23.16 -18.92 -14.19
C GLY A 430 24.19 -19.83 -13.47
N LYS A 431 23.76 -20.98 -12.99
CA LYS A 431 24.58 -21.89 -12.16
C LYS A 431 24.37 -23.33 -12.60
N PRO A 432 25.43 -24.14 -12.72
CA PRO A 432 25.28 -25.56 -12.92
C PRO A 432 24.65 -26.24 -11.69
N LEU A 433 23.69 -27.11 -11.94
CA LEU A 433 22.92 -27.81 -10.92
C LEU A 433 23.04 -29.33 -11.11
N THR A 434 23.09 -30.10 -10.03
CA THR A 434 22.95 -31.55 -10.11
C THR A 434 21.53 -32.00 -9.78
N GLN A 435 21.08 -33.11 -10.36
CA GLN A 435 19.77 -33.69 -10.05
C GLN A 435 19.64 -34.00 -8.56
N GLU A 436 20.74 -34.48 -7.94
CA GLU A 436 20.80 -34.81 -6.53
C GLU A 436 20.64 -33.59 -5.62
N ASP A 437 21.35 -32.49 -5.90
CA ASP A 437 21.26 -31.25 -5.13
C ASP A 437 19.86 -30.67 -5.18
N VAL A 438 19.27 -30.59 -6.38
CA VAL A 438 17.91 -30.04 -6.57
C VAL A 438 16.88 -30.93 -5.86
N SER A 439 16.94 -32.24 -6.02
CA SER A 439 16.07 -33.19 -5.33
C SER A 439 16.20 -33.10 -3.81
N HIS A 440 17.41 -32.99 -3.29
CA HIS A 440 17.66 -32.85 -1.86
C HIS A 440 17.02 -31.57 -1.30
N LYS A 441 17.29 -30.44 -1.92
CA LYS A 441 16.74 -29.12 -1.48
C LYS A 441 15.21 -29.08 -1.54
N LEU A 442 14.63 -29.54 -2.62
CA LEU A 442 13.16 -29.60 -2.76
C LEU A 442 12.56 -30.62 -1.77
N GLY A 443 13.27 -31.75 -1.54
CA GLY A 443 12.87 -32.77 -0.56
C GLY A 443 12.78 -32.24 0.87
N LEU A 444 13.72 -31.37 1.29
CA LEU A 444 13.68 -30.72 2.61
C LEU A 444 12.40 -29.86 2.78
N LEU A 445 11.88 -29.30 1.71
CA LEU A 445 10.64 -28.52 1.68
C LEU A 445 9.38 -29.39 1.53
N GLY A 446 9.54 -30.71 1.40
CA GLY A 446 8.44 -31.66 1.24
C GLY A 446 7.98 -31.92 -0.20
N PHE A 447 8.68 -31.40 -1.20
CA PHE A 447 8.42 -31.75 -2.60
C PHE A 447 8.95 -33.17 -2.88
N THR A 448 8.25 -33.88 -3.75
CA THR A 448 8.73 -35.15 -4.28
C THR A 448 9.20 -34.98 -5.72
N THR A 449 10.39 -35.48 -6.05
CA THR A 449 10.99 -35.30 -7.38
C THR A 449 11.39 -36.64 -7.98
N SER A 450 11.24 -36.77 -9.30
CA SER A 450 11.81 -37.84 -10.10
C SER A 450 12.32 -37.32 -11.43
N PHE A 451 13.34 -37.93 -12.03
CA PHE A 451 13.93 -37.48 -13.29
C PHE A 451 13.77 -38.50 -14.40
N ILE A 452 13.41 -37.98 -15.59
CA ILE A 452 13.48 -38.72 -16.86
C ILE A 452 14.33 -37.90 -17.83
N GLY A 453 15.61 -38.29 -17.96
CA GLY A 453 16.57 -37.50 -18.72
C GLY A 453 16.80 -36.12 -18.10
N ASP A 454 16.55 -35.06 -18.84
CA ASP A 454 16.66 -33.64 -18.38
C ASP A 454 15.40 -33.15 -17.65
N THR A 455 14.28 -33.85 -17.79
CA THR A 455 13.00 -33.40 -17.21
C THR A 455 12.84 -33.92 -15.78
N MET A 456 12.69 -33.00 -14.85
CA MET A 456 12.30 -33.25 -13.46
C MET A 456 10.78 -33.20 -13.34
N HIS A 457 10.16 -34.30 -12.90
CA HIS A 457 8.77 -34.37 -12.50
C HIS A 457 8.67 -34.03 -11.02
N VAL A 458 7.93 -32.99 -10.68
CA VAL A 458 7.82 -32.46 -9.32
C VAL A 458 6.37 -32.60 -8.86
N THR A 459 6.17 -33.30 -7.72
CA THR A 459 4.91 -33.27 -7.01
C THR A 459 5.00 -32.25 -5.88
N VAL A 460 4.16 -31.22 -5.96
CA VAL A 460 4.09 -30.13 -5.00
C VAL A 460 3.33 -30.60 -3.76
N PRO A 461 3.83 -30.38 -2.52
CA PRO A 461 3.08 -30.78 -1.33
C PRO A 461 1.76 -30.04 -1.21
N SER A 462 0.76 -30.64 -0.54
CA SER A 462 -0.60 -30.10 -0.45
C SER A 462 -0.65 -28.65 0.04
N TRP A 463 0.14 -28.32 1.06
CA TRP A 463 0.20 -26.98 1.65
C TRP A 463 0.81 -25.89 0.76
N ARG A 464 1.41 -26.28 -0.38
CA ARG A 464 1.93 -25.38 -1.44
C ARG A 464 1.12 -25.50 -2.75
N SER A 465 0.13 -26.40 -2.78
CA SER A 465 -0.67 -26.69 -3.99
C SER A 465 -1.93 -25.81 -4.14
N THR A 466 -2.23 -24.91 -3.20
CA THR A 466 -3.43 -24.05 -3.18
C THR A 466 -3.33 -22.80 -4.05
N GLY A 467 -2.29 -22.69 -4.89
CA GLY A 467 -2.05 -21.55 -5.80
C GLY A 467 -0.71 -20.85 -5.58
N ASP A 468 0.04 -21.24 -4.57
CA ASP A 468 1.37 -20.73 -4.27
C ASP A 468 2.41 -21.25 -5.28
N VAL A 469 2.48 -22.54 -5.48
CA VAL A 469 3.38 -23.16 -6.48
C VAL A 469 2.54 -23.71 -7.63
N SER A 470 2.67 -23.11 -8.81
CA SER A 470 1.81 -23.43 -9.95
C SER A 470 2.51 -23.50 -11.32
N ILE A 471 3.70 -22.92 -11.45
CA ILE A 471 4.51 -22.84 -12.66
C ILE A 471 5.98 -23.18 -12.41
N GLN A 472 6.73 -23.40 -13.49
CA GLN A 472 8.18 -23.71 -13.41
C GLN A 472 8.99 -22.64 -12.66
N ALA A 473 8.59 -21.37 -12.77
CA ALA A 473 9.27 -20.26 -12.10
C ALA A 473 9.17 -20.35 -10.58
N ASP A 474 8.06 -20.89 -10.05
CA ASP A 474 7.88 -21.08 -8.61
C ASP A 474 8.84 -22.18 -8.10
N ILE A 475 9.07 -23.24 -8.88
CA ILE A 475 10.08 -24.27 -8.55
C ILE A 475 11.50 -23.68 -8.62
N MET A 476 11.77 -22.80 -9.57
CA MET A 476 13.04 -22.08 -9.65
C MET A 476 13.29 -21.23 -8.39
N GLU A 477 12.27 -20.54 -7.91
CA GLU A 477 12.32 -19.75 -6.66
C GLU A 477 12.65 -20.64 -5.46
N GLU A 478 11.98 -21.81 -5.33
CA GLU A 478 12.26 -22.76 -4.25
C GLU A 478 13.72 -23.26 -4.26
N VAL A 479 14.23 -23.57 -5.44
CA VAL A 479 15.62 -23.97 -5.61
C VAL A 479 16.57 -22.82 -5.27
N ALA A 480 16.29 -21.60 -5.77
CA ALA A 480 17.13 -20.43 -5.57
C ALA A 480 17.24 -20.03 -4.10
N ARG A 481 16.09 -19.94 -3.40
CA ARG A 481 16.05 -19.54 -1.99
C ARG A 481 16.75 -20.57 -1.08
N MET A 482 16.67 -21.87 -1.41
CA MET A 482 17.37 -22.93 -0.67
C MET A 482 18.86 -23.02 -1.00
N TYR A 483 19.30 -22.45 -2.13
CA TYR A 483 20.72 -22.20 -2.38
C TYR A 483 21.26 -21.02 -1.58
N GLY A 484 20.40 -20.05 -1.26
CA GLY A 484 20.73 -18.73 -0.74
C GLY A 484 21.12 -17.77 -1.86
N TYR A 485 20.42 -16.66 -1.96
CA TYR A 485 20.65 -15.67 -3.02
C TYR A 485 22.06 -15.07 -3.00
N GLU A 486 22.69 -15.03 -1.83
CA GLU A 486 24.07 -14.59 -1.66
C GLU A 486 25.11 -15.51 -2.27
N ASN A 487 24.74 -16.76 -2.60
CA ASN A 487 25.63 -17.75 -3.22
C ASN A 487 25.59 -17.72 -4.77
N PHE A 488 24.88 -16.75 -5.36
CA PHE A 488 24.90 -16.52 -6.79
C PHE A 488 25.90 -15.41 -7.12
N GLU A 489 26.85 -15.71 -8.02
CA GLU A 489 27.82 -14.74 -8.47
C GLU A 489 27.17 -13.73 -9.41
N ALA A 490 27.37 -12.43 -9.13
CA ALA A 490 26.95 -11.40 -10.04
C ALA A 490 27.80 -11.40 -11.31
N ALA A 491 27.20 -11.72 -12.44
CA ALA A 491 27.86 -11.62 -13.74
C ALA A 491 27.47 -10.32 -14.45
N PRO A 492 28.43 -9.63 -15.10
CA PRO A 492 28.10 -8.47 -15.92
C PRO A 492 27.22 -8.88 -17.11
N ILE A 493 26.24 -8.07 -17.41
CA ILE A 493 25.39 -8.27 -18.59
C ILE A 493 26.28 -8.10 -19.83
N THR A 494 26.38 -9.16 -20.64
CA THR A 494 27.00 -9.09 -21.96
C THR A 494 25.94 -8.83 -23.01
N THR A 495 26.10 -7.79 -23.81
CA THR A 495 25.25 -7.48 -24.95
C THR A 495 26.09 -7.09 -26.15
N SER A 496 25.61 -7.39 -27.35
CA SER A 496 26.17 -6.83 -28.57
C SER A 496 25.59 -5.43 -28.81
N PHE A 497 26.43 -4.51 -29.25
CA PHE A 497 25.98 -3.18 -29.67
C PHE A 497 25.73 -3.21 -31.19
N ASP A 498 24.59 -3.77 -31.60
CA ASP A 498 24.24 -3.91 -33.03
C ASP A 498 23.67 -2.63 -33.62
N GLY A 499 23.61 -1.57 -32.87
CA GLY A 499 23.13 -0.24 -33.24
C GLY A 499 22.36 0.44 -32.09
N ALA A 500 22.33 1.75 -32.13
CA ALA A 500 21.56 2.52 -31.16
C ALA A 500 20.05 2.45 -31.49
N ILE A 501 19.24 1.99 -30.57
CA ILE A 501 17.78 2.15 -30.67
C ILE A 501 17.45 3.61 -30.41
N ASN A 502 17.08 4.34 -31.44
CA ASN A 502 16.71 5.74 -31.31
C ASN A 502 15.24 5.86 -30.88
N GLN A 503 15.02 6.18 -29.63
CA GLN A 503 13.69 6.42 -29.06
C GLN A 503 13.28 7.88 -29.29
N LEU A 504 12.68 8.14 -30.44
CA LEU A 504 12.40 9.48 -30.94
C LEU A 504 11.44 10.27 -30.06
N ASP A 505 10.46 9.58 -29.46
CA ASP A 505 9.51 10.13 -28.50
C ASP A 505 10.21 10.56 -27.20
N LYS A 506 11.09 9.73 -26.68
CA LYS A 506 11.88 10.02 -25.47
C LYS A 506 12.86 11.17 -25.66
N ASP A 507 13.48 11.24 -26.82
CA ASP A 507 14.39 12.35 -27.13
C ASP A 507 13.66 13.69 -27.22
N LEU A 508 12.49 13.72 -27.87
CA LEU A 508 11.66 14.93 -27.92
C LEU A 508 11.18 15.33 -26.51
N GLU A 509 10.68 14.38 -25.74
CA GLU A 509 10.24 14.62 -24.37
C GLU A 509 11.36 15.22 -23.51
N ARG A 510 12.56 14.64 -23.57
CA ARG A 510 13.74 15.13 -22.84
C ARG A 510 14.06 16.58 -23.21
N ARG A 511 14.12 16.90 -24.50
CA ARG A 511 14.41 18.27 -24.98
C ARG A 511 13.36 19.28 -24.51
N ILE A 512 12.09 18.91 -24.50
CA ILE A 512 11.00 19.77 -24.01
C ILE A 512 11.14 19.97 -22.49
N LYS A 513 11.37 18.92 -21.72
CA LYS A 513 11.59 19.03 -20.27
C LYS A 513 12.79 19.90 -19.92
N GLU A 514 13.92 19.68 -20.57
CA GLU A 514 15.14 20.50 -20.40
C GLU A 514 14.88 21.97 -20.72
N TYR A 515 14.16 22.24 -21.79
CA TYR A 515 13.77 23.59 -22.16
C TYR A 515 12.90 24.25 -21.09
N LEU A 516 11.84 23.58 -20.65
CA LEU A 516 10.91 24.13 -19.65
C LEU A 516 11.56 24.33 -18.29
N ALA A 517 12.32 23.34 -17.82
CA ALA A 517 12.93 23.39 -16.50
C ALA A 517 14.15 24.34 -16.47
N ILE A 518 15.09 24.16 -17.38
CA ILE A 518 16.40 24.83 -17.30
C ILE A 518 16.34 26.25 -17.87
N ARG A 519 15.67 26.44 -19.02
CA ARG A 519 15.64 27.76 -19.68
C ARG A 519 14.46 28.64 -19.23
N CYS A 520 13.31 28.00 -18.94
CA CYS A 520 12.10 28.75 -18.61
C CYS A 520 11.81 28.79 -17.11
N GLY A 521 12.50 27.98 -16.31
CA GLY A 521 12.37 27.96 -14.84
C GLY A 521 11.05 27.38 -14.33
N LEU A 522 10.39 26.52 -15.12
CA LEU A 522 9.22 25.77 -14.65
C LEU A 522 9.66 24.60 -13.79
N GLN A 523 8.87 24.25 -12.81
CA GLN A 523 9.07 23.07 -11.96
C GLN A 523 8.28 21.88 -12.49
N GLU A 524 8.96 20.76 -12.72
CA GLU A 524 8.30 19.50 -13.06
C GLU A 524 7.59 18.93 -11.85
N ILE A 525 6.36 18.48 -12.05
CA ILE A 525 5.56 17.79 -11.05
C ILE A 525 5.09 16.45 -11.59
N PHE A 526 4.74 15.55 -10.68
CA PHE A 526 4.13 14.26 -10.98
C PHE A 526 2.82 14.15 -10.23
N THR A 527 1.74 13.93 -10.95
CA THR A 527 0.43 13.70 -10.37
C THR A 527 -0.02 12.25 -10.60
N TYR A 528 -0.90 11.77 -9.74
CA TYR A 528 -1.51 10.48 -9.95
C TYR A 528 -2.42 10.46 -11.19
N PRO A 529 -2.63 9.30 -11.83
CA PRO A 529 -3.47 9.21 -13.02
C PRO A 529 -4.96 9.40 -12.77
N TRP A 530 -5.41 9.45 -11.54
CA TRP A 530 -6.81 9.74 -11.19
C TRP A 530 -7.02 11.22 -10.94
N MET A 531 -8.25 11.67 -11.19
CA MET A 531 -8.67 13.06 -11.06
C MET A 531 -9.71 13.21 -9.96
N ASP A 532 -9.65 14.33 -9.28
CA ASP A 532 -10.64 14.75 -8.29
C ASP A 532 -11.86 15.35 -9.00
N GLU A 533 -13.05 14.86 -8.65
CA GLU A 533 -14.33 15.21 -9.27
C GLU A 533 -14.60 16.73 -9.29
N GLN A 534 -14.18 17.46 -8.25
CA GLN A 534 -14.32 18.91 -8.18
C GLN A 534 -13.62 19.59 -9.37
N TYR A 535 -12.37 19.25 -9.64
CA TYR A 535 -11.58 19.86 -10.72
C TYR A 535 -12.01 19.37 -12.10
N VAL A 536 -12.46 18.13 -12.20
CA VAL A 536 -13.01 17.57 -13.45
C VAL A 536 -14.24 18.37 -13.86
N ASN A 537 -15.20 18.55 -12.95
CA ASN A 537 -16.44 19.28 -13.21
C ASN A 537 -16.17 20.74 -13.55
N ALA A 538 -15.21 21.39 -12.89
CA ALA A 538 -14.85 22.77 -13.15
C ALA A 538 -14.16 22.97 -14.52
N ILE A 539 -13.24 22.08 -14.91
CA ILE A 539 -12.37 22.24 -16.09
C ILE A 539 -12.98 21.60 -17.34
N LEU A 540 -13.38 20.33 -17.25
CA LEU A 540 -13.82 19.56 -18.42
C LEU A 540 -15.29 19.77 -18.73
N GLN A 541 -16.13 19.99 -17.73
CA GLN A 541 -17.58 20.19 -17.77
C GLN A 541 -18.37 19.02 -18.41
N ASP A 542 -17.76 18.24 -19.29
CA ASP A 542 -18.29 17.02 -19.87
C ASP A 542 -17.41 15.82 -19.46
N THR A 543 -18.02 14.84 -18.83
CA THR A 543 -17.36 13.61 -18.36
C THR A 543 -17.66 12.39 -19.24
N THR A 544 -18.33 12.60 -20.37
CA THR A 544 -18.67 11.52 -21.31
C THR A 544 -17.38 10.85 -21.84
N GLY A 545 -17.31 9.53 -21.77
CA GLY A 545 -16.13 8.76 -22.23
C GLY A 545 -14.91 8.80 -21.30
N ILE A 546 -15.03 9.40 -20.12
CA ILE A 546 -13.97 9.32 -19.11
C ILE A 546 -14.04 7.96 -18.41
N LEU A 547 -12.91 7.26 -18.39
CA LEU A 547 -12.77 5.97 -17.70
C LEU A 547 -12.85 6.14 -16.18
N SER A 548 -13.53 5.20 -15.53
CA SER A 548 -13.64 5.17 -14.07
C SER A 548 -13.05 3.91 -13.48
N LEU A 549 -12.38 4.06 -12.32
CA LEU A 549 -11.86 2.93 -11.55
C LEU A 549 -12.98 2.19 -10.83
N SER A 550 -12.98 0.87 -10.88
CA SER A 550 -13.90 0.02 -10.10
C SER A 550 -13.63 0.09 -8.59
N THR A 551 -12.35 0.27 -8.22
CA THR A 551 -11.92 0.42 -6.82
C THR A 551 -11.05 1.68 -6.73
N PRO A 552 -11.66 2.86 -6.56
CA PRO A 552 -10.92 4.12 -6.50
C PRO A 552 -10.17 4.28 -5.16
N PRO A 553 -9.08 5.04 -5.14
CA PRO A 553 -8.35 5.35 -3.90
C PRO A 553 -9.16 6.23 -2.93
N SER A 554 -10.10 7.00 -3.46
CA SER A 554 -11.01 7.87 -2.72
C SER A 554 -12.36 7.94 -3.44
N PRO A 555 -13.50 8.13 -2.74
CA PRO A 555 -14.81 8.31 -3.37
C PRO A 555 -14.87 9.46 -4.38
N THR A 556 -14.05 10.49 -4.20
CA THR A 556 -13.98 11.67 -5.10
C THR A 556 -12.95 11.53 -6.22
N GLU A 557 -12.06 10.54 -6.16
CA GLU A 557 -10.95 10.34 -7.12
C GLU A 557 -11.12 9.04 -7.91
N LYS A 558 -12.25 8.87 -8.58
CA LYS A 558 -12.58 7.64 -9.33
C LYS A 558 -12.34 7.72 -10.83
N MET A 559 -12.15 8.90 -11.40
CA MET A 559 -11.95 9.10 -12.83
C MET A 559 -10.48 9.08 -13.21
N ILE A 560 -10.13 8.37 -14.28
CA ILE A 560 -8.76 8.38 -14.84
C ILE A 560 -8.62 9.60 -15.76
N ARG A 561 -7.47 10.27 -15.71
CA ARG A 561 -7.22 11.52 -16.43
C ARG A 561 -7.33 11.37 -17.94
N SER A 562 -8.24 12.16 -18.54
CA SER A 562 -8.35 12.41 -19.98
C SER A 562 -7.69 13.72 -20.40
N SER A 563 -7.22 14.50 -19.41
CA SER A 563 -6.49 15.76 -19.54
C SER A 563 -5.62 15.95 -18.29
N LEU A 564 -4.51 16.67 -18.40
CA LEU A 564 -3.64 17.03 -17.27
C LEU A 564 -4.13 18.26 -16.50
N LEU A 565 -5.05 19.04 -17.07
CA LEU A 565 -5.47 20.32 -16.51
C LEU A 565 -6.16 20.22 -15.14
N PRO A 566 -7.07 19.26 -14.87
CA PRO A 566 -7.66 19.09 -13.53
C PRO A 566 -6.61 18.89 -12.44
N ASN A 567 -5.62 18.02 -12.70
CA ASN A 567 -4.56 17.73 -11.74
C ASN A 567 -3.60 18.91 -11.54
N LEU A 568 -3.32 19.66 -12.60
CA LEU A 568 -2.54 20.91 -12.51
C LEU A 568 -3.27 21.97 -11.68
N CYS A 569 -4.57 22.16 -11.86
CA CYS A 569 -5.34 23.07 -11.02
C CYS A 569 -5.34 22.66 -9.55
N LYS A 570 -5.46 21.37 -9.26
CA LYS A 570 -5.31 20.83 -7.90
C LYS A 570 -3.93 21.13 -7.32
N ALA A 571 -2.86 20.99 -8.14
CA ALA A 571 -1.51 21.35 -7.75
C ALA A 571 -1.34 22.86 -7.50
N VAL A 572 -1.95 23.72 -8.32
CA VAL A 572 -1.94 25.17 -8.11
C VAL A 572 -2.57 25.51 -6.76
N VAL A 573 -3.76 25.00 -6.44
CA VAL A 573 -4.43 25.22 -5.15
C VAL A 573 -3.59 24.79 -3.96
N LYS A 574 -2.86 23.69 -4.09
CA LYS A 574 -1.96 23.22 -3.01
C LYS A 574 -0.77 24.16 -2.78
N ASN A 575 -0.30 24.84 -3.85
CA ASN A 575 0.90 25.69 -3.81
C ASN A 575 0.60 27.17 -3.57
N GLU A 576 -0.61 27.69 -3.91
CA GLU A 576 -0.97 29.11 -3.77
C GLU A 576 -0.82 29.66 -2.35
N ARG A 577 -0.91 28.82 -1.34
CA ARG A 577 -0.69 29.18 0.06
C ARG A 577 0.76 29.52 0.40
N TYR A 578 1.70 29.11 -0.43
CA TYR A 578 3.16 29.31 -0.22
C TYR A 578 3.74 30.30 -1.22
N PHE A 579 3.21 30.33 -2.45
CA PHE A 579 3.77 31.09 -3.56
C PHE A 579 2.67 31.85 -4.31
N THR A 580 2.98 33.09 -4.71
CA THR A 580 2.08 33.92 -5.53
C THR A 580 2.51 34.05 -6.99
N ASP A 581 3.74 33.66 -7.30
CA ASP A 581 4.31 33.59 -8.66
C ASP A 581 5.14 32.31 -8.79
N PHE A 582 4.66 31.38 -9.63
CA PHE A 582 5.32 30.10 -9.88
C PHE A 582 4.81 29.48 -11.20
N SER A 583 5.54 28.51 -11.70
CA SER A 583 5.09 27.79 -12.91
C SER A 583 5.41 26.31 -12.76
N LEU A 584 4.45 25.46 -13.11
CA LEU A 584 4.50 24.01 -13.00
C LEU A 584 4.32 23.37 -14.38
N PHE A 585 4.90 22.20 -14.60
CA PHE A 585 4.60 21.39 -15.77
C PHE A 585 4.64 19.88 -15.44
N GLU A 586 3.94 19.11 -16.24
CA GLU A 586 3.93 17.65 -16.19
C GLU A 586 3.88 17.10 -17.62
N THR A 587 4.66 16.04 -17.89
CA THR A 587 4.45 15.21 -19.07
C THR A 587 3.94 13.85 -18.64
N ALA A 588 2.76 13.48 -19.12
CA ALA A 588 2.15 12.23 -18.68
C ALA A 588 1.12 11.71 -19.70
N GLN A 589 0.76 10.43 -19.54
CA GLN A 589 -0.27 9.82 -20.37
C GLN A 589 -1.66 10.26 -19.91
N VAL A 590 -2.52 10.53 -20.88
CA VAL A 590 -3.97 10.68 -20.72
C VAL A 590 -4.69 9.50 -21.37
N PHE A 591 -5.88 9.17 -20.88
CA PHE A 591 -6.61 7.96 -21.25
C PHE A 591 -8.00 8.29 -21.77
N ARG A 592 -8.44 7.57 -22.82
CA ARG A 592 -9.77 7.72 -23.40
C ARG A 592 -10.41 6.36 -23.61
N ASP A 593 -11.74 6.31 -23.50
CA ASP A 593 -12.54 5.13 -23.78
C ASP A 593 -12.68 4.90 -25.30
N GLU A 594 -11.55 4.63 -25.92
CA GLU A 594 -11.45 4.25 -27.33
C GLU A 594 -10.81 2.87 -27.38
N ASN A 595 -11.33 1.96 -28.20
CA ASN A 595 -10.77 0.63 -28.37
C ASN A 595 -9.36 0.74 -28.99
N TYR A 596 -8.37 0.43 -28.17
CA TYR A 596 -6.98 0.33 -28.59
C TYR A 596 -6.55 -1.14 -28.50
N THR A 597 -5.94 -1.65 -29.57
CA THR A 597 -5.31 -2.98 -29.57
C THR A 597 -3.81 -2.79 -29.42
N ALA A 598 -3.22 -3.47 -28.44
CA ALA A 598 -1.78 -3.41 -28.24
C ALA A 598 -1.03 -3.91 -29.48
N PRO A 599 0.06 -3.25 -29.90
CA PRO A 599 0.78 -3.60 -31.13
C PRO A 599 1.34 -5.02 -31.16
N TYR A 600 1.51 -5.65 -30.00
CA TYR A 600 2.13 -6.96 -29.82
C TYR A 600 1.15 -8.06 -29.34
N ASP A 601 -0.09 -7.71 -29.00
CA ASP A 601 -1.11 -8.68 -28.65
C ASP A 601 -2.51 -8.16 -29.04
N GLU A 602 -3.05 -8.70 -30.13
CA GLU A 602 -4.39 -8.34 -30.65
C GLU A 602 -5.55 -8.71 -29.71
N ARG A 603 -5.30 -9.58 -28.73
CA ARG A 603 -6.31 -10.02 -27.76
C ARG A 603 -6.43 -9.07 -26.58
N GLU A 604 -5.40 -8.26 -26.33
CA GLU A 604 -5.36 -7.31 -25.23
C GLU A 604 -5.93 -5.95 -25.68
N LYS A 605 -7.12 -5.62 -25.18
CA LYS A 605 -7.77 -4.34 -25.45
C LYS A 605 -7.43 -3.36 -24.32
N LEU A 606 -6.62 -2.39 -24.64
CA LEU A 606 -6.28 -1.28 -23.74
C LEU A 606 -7.06 -0.02 -24.16
N PRO A 607 -7.34 0.91 -23.22
CA PRO A 607 -7.83 2.23 -23.58
C PRO A 607 -6.80 2.99 -24.41
N SER A 608 -7.26 3.95 -25.24
CA SER A 608 -6.35 4.85 -25.94
C SER A 608 -5.49 5.65 -24.95
N GLN A 609 -4.18 5.68 -25.17
CA GLN A 609 -3.20 6.36 -24.33
C GLN A 609 -2.38 7.32 -25.17
N ARG A 610 -2.44 8.61 -24.86
CA ARG A 610 -1.65 9.64 -25.52
C ARG A 610 -0.82 10.40 -24.51
N LYS A 611 0.41 10.73 -24.87
CA LYS A 611 1.28 11.54 -24.01
C LYS A 611 0.98 13.03 -24.21
N HIS A 612 0.63 13.71 -23.12
CA HIS A 612 0.43 15.15 -23.10
C HIS A 612 1.50 15.86 -22.28
N LEU A 613 1.75 17.11 -22.66
CA LEU A 613 2.41 18.11 -21.83
C LEU A 613 1.33 19.03 -21.26
N GLY A 614 1.26 19.14 -19.95
CA GLY A 614 0.48 20.16 -19.27
C GLY A 614 1.38 21.16 -18.57
N ALA A 615 1.01 22.44 -18.58
CA ALA A 615 1.71 23.46 -17.79
C ALA A 615 0.74 24.49 -17.21
N ALA A 616 1.09 24.99 -16.02
CA ALA A 616 0.38 26.07 -15.35
C ALA A 616 1.36 27.20 -15.02
N PHE A 617 1.08 28.40 -15.52
CA PHE A 617 1.80 29.63 -15.18
C PHE A 617 0.90 30.42 -14.24
N VAL A 618 1.40 30.70 -13.05
CA VAL A 618 0.63 31.36 -11.99
C VAL A 618 1.25 32.72 -11.69
N GLY A 619 0.42 33.70 -11.48
CA GLY A 619 0.86 35.06 -11.15
C GLY A 619 -0.28 35.91 -10.62
N SER A 620 0.00 37.21 -10.40
CA SER A 620 -1.00 38.17 -9.88
C SER A 620 -2.15 38.38 -10.88
N ASP A 621 -3.37 38.36 -10.39
CA ASP A 621 -4.57 38.69 -11.16
C ASP A 621 -4.62 40.21 -11.59
N LYS A 622 -3.73 41.04 -11.00
CA LYS A 622 -3.58 42.47 -11.34
C LYS A 622 -2.67 42.69 -12.55
N ASP A 623 -1.87 41.69 -12.95
CA ASP A 623 -0.96 41.80 -14.11
C ASP A 623 -1.04 40.61 -15.06
N ILE A 624 -2.23 40.36 -15.56
CA ILE A 624 -2.51 39.30 -16.54
C ILE A 624 -1.69 39.48 -17.82
N THR A 625 -1.39 40.70 -18.21
CA THR A 625 -0.62 40.97 -19.42
C THR A 625 0.79 40.43 -19.35
N THR A 626 1.49 40.63 -18.25
CA THR A 626 2.83 40.08 -18.04
C THR A 626 2.79 38.54 -17.95
N LEU A 627 1.82 37.97 -17.25
CA LEU A 627 1.61 36.53 -17.16
C LEU A 627 1.37 35.90 -18.54
N PHE A 628 0.49 36.51 -19.35
CA PHE A 628 0.21 36.05 -20.71
C PHE A 628 1.45 36.12 -21.61
N ARG A 629 2.19 37.23 -21.58
CA ARG A 629 3.41 37.40 -22.36
C ARG A 629 4.46 36.35 -21.99
N ARG A 630 4.61 36.05 -20.68
CA ARG A 630 5.50 35.00 -20.17
C ARG A 630 5.10 33.64 -20.72
N ALA A 631 3.86 33.23 -20.52
CA ALA A 631 3.36 31.91 -20.94
C ALA A 631 3.42 31.75 -22.48
N LYS A 632 2.95 32.77 -23.23
CA LYS A 632 3.01 32.79 -24.68
C LYS A 632 4.46 32.72 -25.17
N GLY A 633 5.38 33.47 -24.56
CA GLY A 633 6.80 33.49 -24.93
C GLY A 633 7.46 32.12 -24.74
N VAL A 634 7.16 31.42 -23.67
CA VAL A 634 7.62 30.05 -23.44
C VAL A 634 7.13 29.13 -24.56
N VAL A 635 5.85 29.20 -24.89
CA VAL A 635 5.26 28.36 -25.94
C VAL A 635 5.81 28.71 -27.32
N GLU A 636 5.89 29.97 -27.71
CA GLU A 636 6.41 30.40 -29.03
C GLU A 636 7.87 30.05 -29.23
N ALA A 637 8.68 30.12 -28.20
CA ALA A 637 10.10 29.82 -28.28
C ALA A 637 10.46 28.32 -28.23
N MET A 638 9.55 27.47 -27.75
CA MET A 638 9.78 26.06 -27.60
C MET A 638 10.28 25.37 -28.88
N PRO A 639 9.69 25.54 -30.08
CA PRO A 639 10.16 24.89 -31.29
C PRO A 639 11.61 25.25 -31.62
N ARG A 640 12.01 26.50 -31.39
CA ARG A 640 13.37 26.96 -31.63
C ARG A 640 14.39 26.23 -30.75
N TYR A 641 14.11 26.09 -29.47
CA TYR A 641 15.06 25.53 -28.51
C TYR A 641 15.02 24.00 -28.42
N THR A 642 13.90 23.39 -28.78
CA THR A 642 13.77 21.92 -28.85
C THR A 642 14.07 21.36 -30.23
N HIS A 643 14.42 22.23 -31.21
CA HIS A 643 14.74 21.87 -32.58
C HIS A 643 13.61 21.18 -33.36
N MET A 644 12.36 21.32 -32.93
CA MET A 644 11.17 20.82 -33.62
C MET A 644 10.67 21.80 -34.67
N GLU A 645 9.75 21.38 -35.53
CA GLU A 645 9.08 22.27 -36.47
C GLU A 645 8.20 23.29 -35.72
N ALA A 646 8.06 24.46 -36.34
CA ALA A 646 7.25 25.53 -35.74
C ALA A 646 5.75 25.25 -35.92
N TYR A 647 5.01 25.46 -34.87
CA TYR A 647 3.55 25.48 -34.88
C TYR A 647 3.03 26.92 -34.88
N THR A 648 1.78 27.09 -35.26
CA THR A 648 1.11 28.40 -35.29
C THR A 648 0.15 28.56 -34.14
N LEU A 649 0.02 29.78 -33.62
CA LEU A 649 -0.96 30.16 -32.60
C LEU A 649 -2.12 30.88 -33.26
N ARG A 650 -3.34 30.34 -33.12
CA ARG A 650 -4.57 30.89 -33.74
C ARG A 650 -5.67 31.01 -32.69
N GLN A 651 -6.65 31.87 -32.92
CA GLN A 651 -7.92 31.91 -32.14
C GLN A 651 -9.01 31.35 -33.04
N VAL A 652 -9.31 30.07 -32.90
CA VAL A 652 -10.31 29.36 -33.71
C VAL A 652 -11.47 28.88 -32.84
N GLU A 653 -11.16 28.11 -31.80
CA GLU A 653 -12.14 27.49 -30.91
C GLU A 653 -11.75 27.69 -29.44
N LYS A 654 -12.59 28.42 -28.72
CA LYS A 654 -12.35 28.75 -27.31
C LYS A 654 -12.52 27.52 -26.44
N PRO A 655 -11.49 27.10 -25.65
CA PRO A 655 -11.67 26.05 -24.64
C PRO A 655 -12.74 26.42 -23.60
N VAL A 656 -13.53 25.44 -23.15
CA VAL A 656 -14.67 25.67 -22.23
C VAL A 656 -14.25 26.33 -20.91
N TRP A 657 -13.07 26.00 -20.42
CA TRP A 657 -12.48 26.50 -19.19
C TRP A 657 -11.81 27.88 -19.33
N ALA A 658 -11.61 28.33 -20.56
CA ALA A 658 -10.83 29.52 -20.86
C ALA A 658 -11.62 30.84 -20.63
N ASP A 659 -10.85 31.88 -20.35
CA ASP A 659 -11.33 33.28 -20.37
C ASP A 659 -11.88 33.66 -21.74
N THR A 660 -12.75 34.69 -21.79
CA THR A 660 -13.40 35.09 -23.05
C THR A 660 -12.47 35.78 -24.04
N VAL A 661 -11.35 36.32 -23.57
CA VAL A 661 -10.44 37.14 -24.38
C VAL A 661 -9.07 36.49 -24.56
N VAL A 662 -8.55 35.87 -23.52
CA VAL A 662 -7.14 35.41 -23.46
C VAL A 662 -7.07 33.90 -23.68
N TRP A 663 -7.07 33.49 -24.92
CA TRP A 663 -6.92 32.07 -25.33
C TRP A 663 -6.30 31.94 -26.72
N LEU A 664 -5.56 30.86 -26.96
CA LEU A 664 -4.90 30.50 -28.19
C LEU A 664 -4.95 28.99 -28.37
N ASN A 665 -5.19 28.56 -29.61
CA ASN A 665 -5.02 27.17 -30.01
C ASN A 665 -3.70 27.01 -30.76
N LEU A 666 -3.03 25.89 -30.56
CA LEU A 666 -1.77 25.53 -31.23
C LEU A 666 -2.08 24.59 -32.40
N TYR A 667 -1.51 24.91 -33.57
CA TYR A 667 -1.72 24.16 -34.80
C TYR A 667 -0.41 23.76 -35.47
N LEU A 668 -0.30 22.51 -35.87
CA LEU A 668 0.68 22.01 -36.84
C LEU A 668 -0.03 21.82 -38.18
N GLY A 669 0.24 22.70 -39.15
CA GLY A 669 -0.57 22.78 -40.37
C GLY A 669 -2.02 23.14 -40.03
N GLU A 670 -2.95 22.24 -40.29
CA GLU A 670 -4.37 22.38 -39.95
C GLU A 670 -4.81 21.54 -38.75
N GLU A 671 -3.90 20.74 -38.19
CA GLU A 671 -4.18 19.90 -37.02
C GLU A 671 -4.01 20.72 -35.72
N ARG A 672 -5.04 20.74 -34.89
CA ARG A 672 -4.98 21.34 -33.55
C ARG A 672 -4.28 20.35 -32.61
N ILE A 673 -3.18 20.79 -32.00
CA ILE A 673 -2.33 19.97 -31.13
C ILE A 673 -2.43 20.41 -29.66
N GLY A 674 -3.08 21.52 -29.35
CA GLY A 674 -3.19 21.96 -27.98
C GLY A 674 -3.78 23.34 -27.79
N ASP A 675 -3.79 23.81 -26.55
CA ASP A 675 -4.37 25.09 -26.13
C ASP A 675 -3.50 25.75 -25.07
N LEU A 676 -3.39 27.08 -25.19
CA LEU A 676 -2.86 27.98 -24.16
C LEU A 676 -3.90 29.03 -23.84
N ALA A 677 -4.40 29.06 -22.61
CA ALA A 677 -5.42 30.05 -22.24
C ALA A 677 -5.36 30.45 -20.76
N LEU A 678 -5.85 31.65 -20.49
CA LEU A 678 -6.14 32.10 -19.14
C LEU A 678 -7.35 31.33 -18.61
N LEU A 679 -7.25 30.80 -17.40
CA LEU A 679 -8.36 30.18 -16.70
C LEU A 679 -9.45 31.25 -16.44
N SER A 680 -10.70 30.95 -16.81
CA SER A 680 -11.78 31.87 -16.58
C SER A 680 -12.01 32.09 -15.08
N LYS A 681 -12.47 33.31 -14.72
CA LYS A 681 -12.67 33.65 -13.31
C LYS A 681 -13.69 32.72 -12.63
N LYS A 682 -14.71 32.28 -13.38
CA LYS A 682 -15.71 31.32 -12.90
C LYS A 682 -15.04 29.98 -12.53
N VAL A 683 -14.30 29.40 -13.47
CA VAL A 683 -13.61 28.11 -13.27
C VAL A 683 -12.55 28.23 -12.18
N SER A 684 -11.82 29.35 -12.12
CA SER A 684 -10.85 29.61 -11.05
C SER A 684 -11.50 29.55 -9.65
N MET A 685 -12.68 30.15 -9.49
CA MET A 685 -13.44 30.11 -8.23
C MET A 685 -13.95 28.69 -7.92
N GLU A 686 -14.45 27.95 -8.91
CA GLU A 686 -14.90 26.56 -8.76
C GLU A 686 -13.77 25.63 -8.36
N CYS A 687 -12.55 25.86 -8.87
CA CYS A 687 -11.34 25.16 -8.43
C CYS A 687 -10.85 25.58 -7.04
N GLY A 688 -11.33 26.71 -6.48
CA GLY A 688 -10.89 27.22 -5.19
C GLY A 688 -9.65 28.11 -5.25
N ILE A 689 -9.21 28.54 -6.44
CA ILE A 689 -8.05 29.44 -6.63
C ILE A 689 -8.45 30.88 -6.23
N LYS A 690 -7.64 31.53 -5.37
CA LYS A 690 -7.95 32.85 -4.79
C LYS A 690 -6.90 33.89 -5.17
N ASN A 691 -7.33 35.01 -5.70
CA ASN A 691 -6.50 36.21 -5.96
C ASN A 691 -5.29 35.95 -6.89
N LEU A 692 -5.31 34.90 -7.69
CA LEU A 692 -4.27 34.56 -8.66
C LEU A 692 -4.87 34.38 -10.06
N ALA A 693 -4.10 34.73 -11.07
CA ALA A 693 -4.36 34.39 -12.45
C ALA A 693 -3.54 33.13 -12.83
N VAL A 694 -4.15 32.24 -13.59
CA VAL A 694 -3.51 30.99 -14.03
C VAL A 694 -3.64 30.87 -15.55
N MET A 695 -2.51 30.83 -16.25
CA MET A 695 -2.45 30.43 -17.65
C MET A 695 -2.20 28.92 -17.70
N LEU A 696 -3.04 28.19 -18.40
CA LEU A 696 -2.94 26.76 -18.61
C LEU A 696 -2.53 26.45 -20.05
N LEU A 697 -1.63 25.52 -20.20
CA LEU A 697 -1.21 24.90 -21.46
C LEU A 697 -1.53 23.41 -21.39
N GLU A 698 -2.13 22.86 -22.42
CA GLU A 698 -2.12 21.42 -22.69
C GLU A 698 -1.77 21.17 -24.15
N LEU A 699 -0.84 20.25 -24.39
CA LEU A 699 -0.28 19.96 -25.69
C LEU A 699 -0.15 18.45 -25.88
N ASP A 700 -0.65 17.93 -27.00
CA ASP A 700 -0.48 16.55 -27.42
C ASP A 700 0.94 16.33 -27.93
N MET A 701 1.74 15.60 -27.16
CA MET A 701 3.13 15.33 -27.50
C MET A 701 3.28 14.25 -28.59
N ASP A 702 2.34 13.31 -28.66
CA ASP A 702 2.39 12.27 -29.69
C ASP A 702 2.17 12.88 -31.09
N ALA A 703 1.34 13.92 -31.19
CA ALA A 703 1.15 14.69 -32.42
C ALA A 703 2.43 15.42 -32.88
N LEU A 704 3.36 15.69 -31.96
CA LEU A 704 4.64 16.34 -32.27
C LEU A 704 5.72 15.38 -32.81
N ILE A 705 5.60 14.07 -32.57
CA ILE A 705 6.64 13.10 -32.93
C ILE A 705 7.02 13.14 -34.40
N PRO A 706 6.09 13.23 -35.38
CA PRO A 706 6.44 13.36 -36.80
C PRO A 706 7.23 14.65 -37.12
N PHE A 707 7.03 15.68 -36.30
CA PHE A 707 7.61 17.03 -36.50
C PHE A 707 8.74 17.33 -35.49
N ARG A 708 9.30 16.31 -34.86
CA ARG A 708 10.30 16.39 -33.79
C ARG A 708 11.65 17.01 -34.20
N SER A 709 11.92 17.12 -35.48
CA SER A 709 13.17 17.67 -35.96
C SER A 709 12.95 18.47 -37.27
N ARG A 710 13.28 19.75 -37.23
CA ARG A 710 13.26 20.59 -38.42
C ARG A 710 14.51 20.41 -39.23
N THR A 711 14.38 20.57 -40.54
CA THR A 711 15.53 20.66 -41.45
C THR A 711 16.21 22.00 -41.31
N ASN A 712 17.47 22.01 -40.92
CA ASN A 712 18.29 23.22 -40.96
C ASN A 712 18.91 23.38 -42.31
N THR A 713 18.65 24.54 -42.96
CA THR A 713 19.31 24.90 -44.20
C THR A 713 20.39 25.92 -43.88
N PHE A 714 21.61 25.62 -44.33
CA PHE A 714 22.72 26.59 -44.23
C PHE A 714 22.41 27.79 -45.10
N THR A 715 22.50 28.99 -44.53
CA THR A 715 22.39 30.24 -45.26
C THR A 715 23.72 31.00 -45.10
N HIS A 716 24.32 31.42 -46.17
CA HIS A 716 25.53 32.24 -46.11
C HIS A 716 25.23 33.54 -45.34
N LEU A 717 26.18 33.95 -44.53
CA LEU A 717 26.09 35.25 -43.88
C LEU A 717 26.11 36.34 -44.98
N PRO A 718 25.34 37.43 -44.80
CA PRO A 718 25.36 38.52 -45.75
C PRO A 718 26.76 39.13 -45.82
N GLU A 719 27.29 39.30 -47.03
CA GLU A 719 28.56 39.97 -47.24
C GLU A 719 28.43 41.50 -47.08
N TYR A 720 27.24 41.99 -47.29
CA TYR A 720 26.93 43.44 -47.18
C TYR A 720 26.08 43.70 -45.92
N PRO A 721 26.25 44.86 -45.26
CA PRO A 721 25.53 45.16 -44.01
C PRO A 721 24.01 45.29 -44.27
N MET A 722 23.25 44.67 -43.36
CA MET A 722 21.79 44.89 -43.24
C MET A 722 21.51 46.13 -42.39
N THR A 723 20.47 46.85 -42.73
CA THR A 723 20.03 48.06 -42.03
C THR A 723 18.66 47.81 -41.40
N ASP A 724 18.55 48.07 -40.10
CA ASP A 724 17.26 48.11 -39.42
C ASP A 724 16.60 49.51 -39.59
N TYR A 725 15.35 49.49 -40.05
CA TYR A 725 14.59 50.69 -40.30
C TYR A 725 13.24 50.63 -39.53
N ASP A 726 13.11 51.50 -38.53
CA ASP A 726 11.91 51.52 -37.67
C ASP A 726 10.82 52.38 -38.30
N VAL A 727 9.62 51.84 -38.40
CA VAL A 727 8.41 52.49 -38.89
C VAL A 727 7.33 52.52 -37.85
N SER A 728 6.77 53.68 -37.55
CA SER A 728 5.63 53.80 -36.63
C SER A 728 4.36 54.11 -37.44
N VAL A 729 3.35 53.33 -37.28
CA VAL A 729 2.05 53.47 -37.95
C VAL A 729 0.89 53.52 -36.91
N LEU A 730 -0.15 54.27 -37.28
CA LEU A 730 -1.41 54.29 -36.58
C LEU A 730 -2.35 53.28 -37.22
N VAL A 731 -2.90 52.39 -36.39
CA VAL A 731 -3.87 51.36 -36.79
C VAL A 731 -5.05 51.34 -35.82
N ASP A 732 -6.15 50.69 -36.18
CA ASP A 732 -7.26 50.47 -35.29
C ASP A 732 -6.82 49.68 -34.04
N GLY A 733 -7.39 49.98 -32.88
CA GLY A 733 -7.02 49.39 -31.61
C GLY A 733 -7.04 47.86 -31.60
N GLU A 734 -7.92 47.26 -32.39
CA GLU A 734 -8.12 45.81 -32.52
C GLU A 734 -7.21 45.15 -33.56
N THR A 735 -6.45 45.95 -34.37
CA THR A 735 -5.55 45.39 -35.39
C THR A 735 -4.45 44.53 -34.75
N ARG A 736 -4.37 43.26 -35.13
CA ARG A 736 -3.41 42.33 -34.59
C ARG A 736 -2.05 42.49 -35.30
N TRP A 737 -0.97 42.17 -34.57
CA TRP A 737 0.38 42.16 -35.09
C TRP A 737 0.56 41.17 -36.25
N ASP A 738 0.00 39.96 -36.16
CA ASP A 738 0.07 38.95 -37.21
C ASP A 738 -0.54 39.47 -38.52
N ALA A 739 -1.70 40.10 -38.49
CA ALA A 739 -2.31 40.72 -39.67
C ALA A 739 -1.40 41.77 -40.30
N MET A 740 -0.71 42.58 -39.48
CA MET A 740 0.26 43.58 -39.97
C MET A 740 1.47 42.93 -40.62
N ARG A 741 2.06 41.94 -39.93
CA ARG A 741 3.21 41.19 -40.43
C ARG A 741 2.87 40.49 -41.74
N ASP A 742 1.76 39.77 -41.78
CA ASP A 742 1.35 39.00 -42.96
C ASP A 742 1.02 39.87 -44.13
N ALA A 743 0.42 41.04 -43.90
CA ALA A 743 0.20 42.07 -44.95
C ALA A 743 1.52 42.54 -45.60
N ILE A 744 2.57 42.67 -44.82
CA ILE A 744 3.91 43.03 -45.38
C ILE A 744 4.53 41.84 -46.14
N LEU A 745 4.39 40.64 -45.60
CA LEU A 745 5.07 39.43 -46.13
C LEU A 745 4.34 38.79 -47.32
N GLU A 746 3.01 39.01 -47.50
CA GLU A 746 2.21 38.48 -48.63
C GLU A 746 2.88 38.68 -50.00
N LYS A 747 3.41 39.88 -50.20
CA LYS A 747 4.28 40.22 -51.38
C LYS A 747 5.57 40.84 -50.86
N ARG A 748 6.41 40.11 -50.25
CA ARG A 748 7.67 40.57 -49.68
C ARG A 748 8.54 41.28 -50.72
N HIS A 749 9.02 42.46 -50.38
CA HIS A 749 10.01 43.19 -51.19
C HIS A 749 11.32 42.42 -51.20
N GLU A 750 12.02 42.33 -52.33
CA GLU A 750 13.26 41.52 -52.46
C GLU A 750 14.35 41.92 -51.44
N LEU A 751 14.42 43.25 -51.14
CA LEU A 751 15.37 43.77 -50.15
C LEU A 751 14.95 43.62 -48.70
N LEU A 752 13.73 43.17 -48.44
CA LEU A 752 13.23 43.00 -47.06
C LEU A 752 13.58 41.62 -46.54
N HIS A 753 14.42 41.50 -45.51
CA HIS A 753 14.84 40.26 -44.88
C HIS A 753 14.03 39.91 -43.67
N GLY A 754 13.55 40.88 -42.90
CA GLY A 754 12.79 40.62 -41.67
C GLY A 754 11.80 41.71 -41.30
N VAL A 755 10.77 41.33 -40.55
CA VAL A 755 9.81 42.25 -39.94
C VAL A 755 9.63 41.85 -38.49
N SER A 756 9.89 42.75 -37.56
CA SER A 756 9.74 42.51 -36.15
C SER A 756 8.93 43.60 -35.43
N PHE A 757 8.25 43.23 -34.41
CA PHE A 757 7.52 44.14 -33.51
C PHE A 757 8.50 44.87 -32.60
N VAL A 758 8.39 46.19 -32.47
CA VAL A 758 9.22 47.00 -31.57
C VAL A 758 8.43 47.47 -30.37
N ASP A 759 7.32 48.21 -30.61
CA ASP A 759 6.54 48.81 -29.54
C ASP A 759 5.09 49.06 -29.94
N GLU A 760 4.21 49.16 -28.97
CA GLU A 760 2.83 49.58 -29.11
C GLU A 760 2.54 50.70 -28.10
N TYR A 761 2.04 51.83 -28.58
CA TYR A 761 1.70 52.95 -27.73
C TYR A 761 0.20 53.31 -27.83
N ARG A 762 -0.44 53.40 -26.68
CA ARG A 762 -1.82 53.90 -26.52
C ARG A 762 -1.79 55.03 -25.52
N GLY A 763 -1.97 56.27 -25.97
CA GLY A 763 -1.94 57.41 -25.08
C GLY A 763 -2.44 58.71 -25.72
N LYS A 764 -2.30 59.85 -25.03
CA LYS A 764 -2.86 61.14 -25.41
C LYS A 764 -2.52 61.66 -26.82
N GLN A 765 -1.48 61.08 -27.46
CA GLN A 765 -1.05 61.48 -28.81
C GLN A 765 -1.57 60.53 -29.90
N VAL A 766 -2.45 59.60 -29.56
CA VAL A 766 -3.07 58.66 -30.51
C VAL A 766 -4.56 58.89 -30.49
N PRO A 767 -5.25 59.00 -31.66
CA PRO A 767 -6.67 59.15 -31.72
C PRO A 767 -7.43 58.07 -30.96
N GLU A 768 -8.59 58.39 -30.42
CA GLU A 768 -9.45 57.43 -29.70
C GLU A 768 -9.83 56.27 -30.63
N GLY A 769 -9.77 55.04 -30.13
CA GLY A 769 -10.02 53.85 -30.91
C GLY A 769 -8.83 53.37 -31.75
N LYS A 770 -7.73 54.12 -31.82
CA LYS A 770 -6.47 53.71 -32.53
C LYS A 770 -5.33 53.41 -31.57
N LYS A 771 -4.31 52.76 -32.10
CA LYS A 771 -3.00 52.54 -31.47
C LYS A 771 -1.88 52.87 -32.44
N SER A 772 -0.71 53.26 -31.90
CA SER A 772 0.53 53.40 -32.65
C SER A 772 1.35 52.12 -32.47
N VAL A 773 1.70 51.49 -33.57
CA VAL A 773 2.60 50.33 -33.57
C VAL A 773 3.88 50.70 -34.26
N THR A 774 5.01 50.49 -33.60
CA THR A 774 6.35 50.60 -34.21
C THR A 774 6.82 49.21 -34.58
N LEU A 775 7.22 49.07 -35.85
CA LEU A 775 7.75 47.84 -36.37
C LEU A 775 9.13 48.10 -36.96
N ARG A 776 9.99 47.09 -36.93
CA ARG A 776 11.33 47.14 -37.49
C ARG A 776 11.39 46.32 -38.75
N LEU A 777 11.89 46.94 -39.80
CA LEU A 777 12.18 46.31 -41.08
C LEU A 777 13.69 46.07 -41.19
N THR A 778 14.14 44.82 -41.32
CA THR A 778 15.52 44.50 -41.62
C THR A 778 15.68 44.46 -43.13
N ILE A 779 16.41 45.40 -43.68
CA ILE A 779 16.53 45.65 -45.12
C ILE A 779 18.00 45.44 -45.52
N GLY A 780 18.25 44.71 -46.62
CA GLY A 780 19.59 44.44 -47.13
C GLY A 780 19.59 43.89 -48.53
N SER A 781 20.79 43.74 -49.10
CA SER A 781 21.03 43.07 -50.38
C SER A 781 22.20 42.11 -50.25
N ALA A 782 22.13 40.98 -50.95
CA ALA A 782 23.26 40.05 -51.08
C ALA A 782 24.34 40.54 -52.08
N GLU A 783 24.07 41.58 -52.89
CA GLU A 783 24.95 42.01 -54.03
C GLU A 783 25.69 43.30 -53.76
N LYS A 784 25.12 44.19 -52.89
CA LYS A 784 25.71 45.53 -52.66
C LYS A 784 25.25 46.18 -51.36
N THR A 785 25.98 47.17 -50.89
CA THR A 785 25.52 48.06 -49.84
C THR A 785 24.40 48.96 -50.40
N LEU A 786 23.27 49.03 -49.68
CA LEU A 786 22.07 49.80 -50.09
C LEU A 786 22.26 51.30 -49.83
N THR A 787 21.73 52.14 -50.75
CA THR A 787 21.61 53.57 -50.56
C THR A 787 20.40 53.93 -49.71
N SER A 788 20.41 55.09 -49.08
CA SER A 788 19.26 55.59 -48.30
C SER A 788 17.96 55.59 -49.09
N GLN A 789 18.00 55.90 -50.36
CA GLN A 789 16.85 55.90 -51.25
C GLN A 789 16.24 54.48 -51.43
N GLU A 790 17.07 53.48 -51.58
CA GLU A 790 16.64 52.09 -51.72
C GLU A 790 16.01 51.58 -50.46
N ILE A 791 16.56 51.92 -49.27
CA ILE A 791 16.03 51.56 -47.95
C ILE A 791 14.66 52.26 -47.78
N GLU A 792 14.55 53.53 -48.03
CA GLU A 792 13.31 54.28 -47.95
C GLU A 792 12.22 53.79 -48.91
N ALA A 793 12.60 53.38 -50.11
CA ALA A 793 11.67 52.80 -51.09
C ALA A 793 11.13 51.43 -50.60
N CYS A 794 11.97 50.63 -50.05
CA CYS A 794 11.56 49.36 -49.45
C CYS A 794 10.59 49.57 -48.24
N ALA A 795 10.93 50.51 -47.36
CA ALA A 795 10.07 50.85 -46.20
C ALA A 795 8.72 51.45 -46.65
N ALA A 796 8.74 52.34 -47.65
CA ALA A 796 7.51 52.89 -48.22
C ALA A 796 6.63 51.82 -48.88
N SER A 797 7.20 50.79 -49.48
CA SER A 797 6.47 49.63 -49.99
C SER A 797 5.74 48.89 -48.85
N ALA A 798 6.40 48.67 -47.74
CA ALA A 798 5.81 48.02 -46.56
C ALA A 798 4.66 48.85 -45.97
N VAL A 799 4.85 50.16 -45.80
CA VAL A 799 3.80 51.11 -45.34
C VAL A 799 2.60 51.11 -46.27
N LYS A 800 2.82 51.15 -47.60
CA LYS A 800 1.73 51.09 -48.58
C LYS A 800 0.88 49.80 -48.43
N ARG A 801 1.49 48.68 -48.10
CA ARG A 801 0.77 47.45 -47.89
C ARG A 801 0.00 47.46 -46.56
N LEU A 802 0.59 47.96 -45.50
CA LEU A 802 -0.11 48.15 -44.24
C LEU A 802 -1.34 49.06 -44.41
N ALA A 803 -1.19 50.18 -45.19
CA ALA A 803 -2.32 51.04 -45.46
C ALA A 803 -3.43 50.32 -46.23
N LYS A 804 -3.06 49.49 -47.22
CA LYS A 804 -4.01 48.73 -48.05
C LYS A 804 -4.76 47.61 -47.29
N HIS A 805 -4.07 46.87 -46.47
CA HIS A 805 -4.62 45.64 -45.87
C HIS A 805 -5.19 45.84 -44.47
N VAL A 806 -4.61 46.73 -43.68
CA VAL A 806 -5.02 47.00 -42.28
C VAL A 806 -5.35 48.46 -42.02
N GLY A 807 -5.49 49.31 -43.06
CA GLY A 807 -5.86 50.69 -42.89
C GLY A 807 -4.84 51.52 -42.12
N ALA A 808 -3.57 51.14 -42.14
CA ALA A 808 -2.53 51.79 -41.36
C ALA A 808 -2.20 53.20 -41.98
N GLU A 809 -2.03 54.17 -41.09
CA GLU A 809 -1.56 55.55 -41.47
C GLU A 809 -0.16 55.72 -40.85
N LEU A 810 0.78 56.26 -41.65
CA LEU A 810 2.11 56.60 -41.17
C LEU A 810 1.98 57.68 -40.07
N ARG A 811 2.56 57.42 -38.90
CA ARG A 811 2.58 58.42 -37.84
C ARG A 811 3.54 59.50 -38.20
N GLY A 812 3.00 60.70 -38.47
CA GLY A 812 3.83 61.87 -38.77
C GLY A 812 4.69 62.27 -37.57
N LYS A 813 5.86 62.91 -37.85
CA LYS A 813 6.76 63.44 -36.81
C LYS A 813 6.10 64.48 -35.95
#